data_47039ff71f14d6c8ed3eee037a81f07f
#
_entry.id   47039ff71f14d6c8ed3eee037a81f07f
#
_cell.length_a   1.000
_cell.length_b   1.000
_cell.length_c   1.000
_cell.angle_alpha   90.00
_cell.angle_beta   90.00
_cell.angle_gamma   90.00
#
_symmetry.space_group_name_H-M   'P 1'
#
loop_
_entity.id
_entity.type
_entity.pdbx_description
1 polymer ?
#
loop_
_entity_poly.entity_id
_entity_poly.type
_entity_poly.pdbx_seq_one_letter_code
_entity_poly.pdbx_strand_id
1 'polypeptide(L)'
;MKRHIRASGLTALTLSALTTMNCTTEKVDAAYIGPSQIEIQDGKMTPEVLLSLGRLSDPQLSPDGKTILYGVSYTSIEENRSCRNLFIVNADGTSPRQLTKDGKSISCARWIDGGKAIAYIQGGQIWKATTRGLSGDNPKLVKRTKLSDVPNGVGEFKISPDETKIMYVSYIHSDVKTPKDTDPKLDKARAYVAEDLMYRHWDHWVTELPHTFVADFKEGIRPENSTDILAAEKELYELPIEPHGGMSELDWSPDGKFIAYSCKKKTGKQYAFSTNTEIYIYNVADGSCTVIPMGGGYDTAPLWSPDGTKIAWLSMARDGYEADKNRLMTADFADGKISNIRDLTADFKYNAAGPVWTADSKSIYFNALAEGLQGIFRVNADGSITRITKENAWYDYDSPFAIVQNGEETQLLASWCSMDFPTELVKVAVADGKSEQITHENEHILSQLAEHKTEARMVKTVDGKDMLTWVLYPPQFDSTKTYPGIVICLGGPQGTLSQSWSYRWNYRLMSAQGYVVALPNRRGTTAFGQEWCEQISGDYSGLNLQDYLSAANELRSETYIGKLAACGASYGGYSVYMLAGMHGNTFDCFIAHAGIFDEKYMYYETEEMWFANWDNGGLEEYSYTPGQTGPAGDGETFGGIRQGGSPWSTNPRAVRHYANSPANNVTKWHTPILCIHGCMDFRIPYDQGMAAFNTAQMMGVPSKLVIFPDECHWVLQPQNALFWHREYFDWLDKWCK
;
A
#
# COMPACT_ATOMS: atom_id res chain seq x y z
N MET A 1 -28.88 -62.14 15.18
CA MET A 1 -27.93 -62.16 14.04
C MET A 1 -26.93 -61.05 14.20
N LYS A 2 -25.74 -61.37 14.66
CA LYS A 2 -24.59 -60.44 14.80
C LYS A 2 -23.87 -60.41 13.45
N ARG A 3 -23.67 -59.20 12.88
CA ARG A 3 -22.66 -58.98 11.85
C ARG A 3 -21.64 -57.98 12.28
N HIS A 4 -20.41 -58.45 12.35
CA HIS A 4 -19.17 -57.66 12.54
C HIS A 4 -18.93 -56.78 11.30
N ILE A 5 -18.64 -55.51 11.53
CA ILE A 5 -18.02 -54.64 10.52
C ILE A 5 -16.67 -54.26 11.09
N ARG A 6 -15.62 -54.59 10.34
CA ARG A 6 -14.21 -54.26 10.64
C ARG A 6 -13.99 -52.75 10.45
N ALA A 7 -13.33 -52.17 11.39
CA ALA A 7 -12.75 -50.83 11.28
C ALA A 7 -11.51 -50.88 10.36
N SER A 8 -11.54 -50.12 9.28
CA SER A 8 -10.37 -49.75 8.49
C SER A 8 -9.95 -48.35 8.89
N GLY A 9 -8.68 -48.21 9.27
CA GLY A 9 -8.12 -47.00 9.83
C GLY A 9 -8.13 -45.83 8.83
N LEU A 10 -8.61 -44.68 9.29
CA LEU A 10 -8.33 -43.39 8.70
C LEU A 10 -7.10 -42.81 9.38
N THR A 11 -6.06 -42.65 8.59
CA THR A 11 -4.87 -41.91 8.96
C THR A 11 -5.22 -40.42 9.07
N ALA A 12 -5.09 -39.89 10.27
CA ALA A 12 -5.30 -38.47 10.53
C ALA A 12 -4.16 -37.67 9.90
N LEU A 13 -4.49 -36.82 8.94
CA LEU A 13 -3.63 -35.73 8.46
C LEU A 13 -3.61 -34.67 9.57
N THR A 14 -2.48 -34.56 10.24
CA THR A 14 -2.18 -33.50 11.20
C THR A 14 -1.93 -32.19 10.44
N LEU A 15 -2.88 -31.25 10.50
CA LEU A 15 -2.63 -29.83 10.25
C LEU A 15 -1.65 -29.33 11.31
N SER A 16 -0.46 -28.93 10.90
CA SER A 16 0.52 -28.29 11.78
C SER A 16 0.09 -26.86 12.03
N ALA A 17 -0.42 -26.62 13.20
CA ALA A 17 -0.69 -25.30 13.76
C ALA A 17 0.63 -24.57 14.07
N LEU A 18 0.72 -23.33 13.70
CA LEU A 18 1.69 -22.39 14.27
C LEU A 18 1.38 -22.23 15.77
N THR A 19 2.07 -23.00 16.58
CA THR A 19 2.12 -22.80 18.02
C THR A 19 3.37 -21.98 18.33
N THR A 20 3.19 -20.86 19.01
CA THR A 20 4.25 -20.24 19.79
C THR A 20 4.67 -21.24 20.89
N MET A 21 5.52 -22.16 20.56
CA MET A 21 6.23 -22.97 21.54
C MET A 21 7.52 -22.25 21.92
N ASN A 22 7.61 -21.84 23.16
CA ASN A 22 8.89 -21.73 23.84
C ASN A 22 9.57 -23.11 23.82
N CYS A 23 10.26 -23.38 22.74
CA CYS A 23 11.15 -24.51 22.66
C CYS A 23 12.56 -23.95 22.45
N THR A 24 13.42 -24.16 23.38
CA THR A 24 14.87 -24.00 23.22
C THR A 24 15.35 -25.03 22.21
N THR A 25 15.12 -24.73 20.93
CA THR A 25 15.78 -25.43 19.83
C THR A 25 17.02 -24.65 19.45
N GLU A 26 18.14 -25.34 19.30
CA GLU A 26 19.34 -24.77 18.68
C GLU A 26 18.95 -23.99 17.43
N LYS A 27 19.31 -22.70 17.41
CA LYS A 27 19.07 -21.82 16.25
C LYS A 27 19.90 -22.36 15.10
N VAL A 28 19.27 -23.06 14.18
CA VAL A 28 19.81 -23.20 12.83
C VAL A 28 19.89 -21.78 12.28
N ASP A 29 21.09 -21.29 12.02
CA ASP A 29 21.27 -20.00 11.35
C ASP A 29 20.56 -20.07 9.99
N ALA A 30 19.61 -19.17 9.75
CA ALA A 30 18.89 -19.13 8.49
C ALA A 30 19.88 -18.92 7.34
N ALA A 31 19.72 -19.65 6.25
CA ALA A 31 20.60 -19.52 5.10
C ALA A 31 20.58 -18.07 4.57
N TYR A 32 21.72 -17.59 4.13
CA TYR A 32 21.83 -16.27 3.52
C TYR A 32 21.06 -16.23 2.20
N ILE A 33 20.17 -15.25 2.04
CA ILE A 33 19.48 -14.93 0.79
C ILE A 33 20.02 -13.57 0.32
N GLY A 34 20.62 -13.54 -0.85
CA GLY A 34 21.21 -12.34 -1.46
C GLY A 34 20.86 -12.19 -2.94
N PRO A 35 21.62 -11.36 -3.69
CA PRO A 35 21.38 -11.13 -5.10
C PRO A 35 21.32 -12.42 -5.90
N SER A 36 20.26 -12.57 -6.71
CA SER A 36 20.12 -13.72 -7.61
C SER A 36 21.15 -13.67 -8.73
N GLN A 37 21.63 -14.85 -9.14
CA GLN A 37 22.52 -15.03 -10.31
C GLN A 37 21.78 -15.72 -11.46
N ILE A 38 20.46 -15.43 -11.60
CA ILE A 38 19.67 -16.04 -12.66
C ILE A 38 20.20 -15.67 -14.04
N GLU A 39 20.34 -16.67 -14.91
CA GLU A 39 20.74 -16.49 -16.31
C GLU A 39 19.49 -16.61 -17.21
N ILE A 40 19.32 -15.64 -18.11
CA ILE A 40 18.18 -15.53 -19.02
C ILE A 40 18.66 -15.76 -20.43
N GLN A 41 18.30 -16.90 -21.05
CA GLN A 41 18.85 -17.29 -22.35
C GLN A 41 18.13 -16.64 -23.54
N ASP A 42 16.83 -16.36 -23.41
CA ASP A 42 15.96 -15.90 -24.51
C ASP A 42 15.50 -14.43 -24.35
N GLY A 43 16.03 -13.73 -23.35
CA GLY A 43 15.61 -12.35 -23.02
C GLY A 43 14.19 -12.26 -22.44
N LYS A 44 13.55 -13.38 -22.10
CA LYS A 44 12.18 -13.42 -21.65
C LYS A 44 12.07 -13.19 -20.13
N MET A 45 11.27 -12.22 -19.72
CA MET A 45 10.88 -12.06 -18.33
C MET A 45 9.87 -13.15 -17.94
N THR A 46 10.19 -13.94 -16.91
CA THR A 46 9.30 -14.98 -16.34
C THR A 46 8.91 -14.60 -14.91
N PRO A 47 7.91 -15.27 -14.31
CA PRO A 47 7.59 -15.07 -12.88
C PRO A 47 8.78 -15.30 -11.95
N GLU A 48 9.62 -16.29 -12.25
CA GLU A 48 10.84 -16.58 -11.48
C GLU A 48 11.85 -15.41 -11.59
N VAL A 49 11.98 -14.81 -12.77
CA VAL A 49 12.83 -13.61 -12.98
C VAL A 49 12.26 -12.44 -12.18
N LEU A 50 10.95 -12.17 -12.22
CA LEU A 50 10.32 -11.12 -11.43
C LEU A 50 10.59 -11.29 -9.94
N LEU A 51 10.43 -12.50 -9.40
CA LEU A 51 10.64 -12.80 -7.98
C LEU A 51 12.12 -12.78 -7.58
N SER A 52 13.05 -12.92 -8.52
CA SER A 52 14.50 -12.87 -8.28
C SER A 52 15.05 -11.45 -8.14
N LEU A 53 14.30 -10.43 -8.56
CA LEU A 53 14.73 -9.03 -8.47
C LEU A 53 14.79 -8.55 -7.02
N GLY A 54 15.87 -7.87 -6.66
CA GLY A 54 16.03 -7.21 -5.37
C GLY A 54 15.08 -6.03 -5.21
N ARG A 55 14.54 -5.87 -3.99
CA ARG A 55 13.57 -4.82 -3.64
C ARG A 55 14.25 -3.79 -2.75
N LEU A 56 14.74 -2.71 -3.35
CA LEU A 56 15.37 -1.59 -2.67
C LEU A 56 14.34 -0.74 -1.93
N SER A 57 14.67 -0.31 -0.70
CA SER A 57 13.81 0.55 0.12
C SER A 57 14.56 1.20 1.29
N ASP A 58 13.92 2.17 1.94
CA ASP A 58 14.34 2.85 3.18
C ASP A 58 15.77 3.43 3.09
N PRO A 59 16.06 4.32 2.10
CA PRO A 59 17.34 4.98 1.98
C PRO A 59 17.54 6.06 3.05
N GLN A 60 18.78 6.17 3.56
CA GLN A 60 19.18 7.14 4.56
C GLN A 60 20.52 7.79 4.18
N LEU A 61 20.57 9.11 4.06
CA LEU A 61 21.83 9.81 3.88
C LEU A 61 22.58 9.89 5.23
N SER A 62 23.88 9.62 5.23
CA SER A 62 24.72 9.79 6.42
C SER A 62 24.80 11.28 6.85
N PRO A 63 25.02 11.58 8.15
CA PRO A 63 25.08 12.95 8.65
C PRO A 63 26.16 13.81 7.99
N ASP A 64 27.22 13.21 7.44
CA ASP A 64 28.28 13.92 6.70
C ASP A 64 27.95 14.12 5.21
N GLY A 65 26.77 13.67 4.75
CA GLY A 65 26.28 13.82 3.38
C GLY A 65 27.00 12.96 2.33
N LYS A 66 27.80 11.98 2.74
CA LYS A 66 28.68 11.25 1.79
C LYS A 66 28.24 9.85 1.45
N THR A 67 27.47 9.19 2.31
CA THR A 67 27.10 7.78 2.18
C THR A 67 25.60 7.60 2.32
N ILE A 68 25.00 6.88 1.39
CA ILE A 68 23.59 6.47 1.49
C ILE A 68 23.57 5.03 2.01
N LEU A 69 22.85 4.80 3.11
CA LEU A 69 22.48 3.48 3.65
C LEU A 69 21.12 3.12 3.10
N TYR A 70 20.94 1.91 2.60
CA TYR A 70 19.64 1.41 2.13
C TYR A 70 19.52 -0.09 2.35
N GLY A 71 18.28 -0.58 2.30
CA GLY A 71 18.02 -2.00 2.41
C GLY A 71 17.56 -2.61 1.10
N VAL A 72 17.96 -3.85 0.83
CA VAL A 72 17.46 -4.64 -0.29
C VAL A 72 16.95 -5.98 0.21
N SER A 73 15.69 -6.28 -0.11
CA SER A 73 15.09 -7.58 0.18
C SER A 73 15.20 -8.50 -1.03
N TYR A 74 15.77 -9.67 -0.83
CA TYR A 74 15.86 -10.75 -1.83
C TYR A 74 14.98 -11.91 -1.41
N THR A 75 14.42 -12.59 -2.39
CA THR A 75 13.46 -13.67 -2.21
C THR A 75 14.06 -15.02 -2.58
N SER A 76 13.86 -16.04 -1.75
CA SER A 76 14.10 -17.45 -2.06
C SER A 76 12.76 -18.16 -2.24
N ILE A 77 12.48 -18.62 -3.45
CA ILE A 77 11.30 -19.44 -3.75
C ILE A 77 11.40 -20.79 -3.03
N GLU A 78 12.62 -21.38 -2.97
CA GLU A 78 12.85 -22.67 -2.32
C GLU A 78 12.55 -22.61 -0.83
N GLU A 79 13.05 -21.56 -0.12
CA GLU A 79 12.82 -21.37 1.32
C GLU A 79 11.48 -20.70 1.63
N ASN A 80 10.71 -20.30 0.60
CA ASN A 80 9.43 -19.58 0.71
C ASN A 80 9.48 -18.34 1.61
N ARG A 81 10.60 -17.58 1.57
CA ARG A 81 10.80 -16.38 2.39
C ARG A 81 11.69 -15.36 1.70
N SER A 82 11.70 -14.15 2.25
CA SER A 82 12.62 -13.08 1.87
C SER A 82 13.59 -12.75 3.01
N CYS A 83 14.75 -12.19 2.67
CA CYS A 83 15.71 -11.65 3.63
C CYS A 83 16.15 -10.25 3.19
N ARG A 84 16.06 -9.29 4.13
CA ARG A 84 16.49 -7.92 3.88
C ARG A 84 17.92 -7.73 4.38
N ASN A 85 18.80 -7.31 3.49
CA ASN A 85 20.20 -6.99 3.77
C ASN A 85 20.41 -5.48 3.65
N LEU A 86 21.41 -4.95 4.35
CA LEU A 86 21.82 -3.56 4.26
C LEU A 86 22.96 -3.38 3.26
N PHE A 87 22.89 -2.28 2.53
CA PHE A 87 23.87 -1.83 1.55
C PHE A 87 24.23 -0.38 1.81
N ILE A 88 25.37 0.03 1.28
CA ILE A 88 25.79 1.43 1.24
C ILE A 88 26.29 1.76 -0.17
N VAL A 89 26.10 3.02 -0.56
CA VAL A 89 26.66 3.61 -1.78
C VAL A 89 27.13 5.03 -1.45
N ASN A 90 28.16 5.52 -2.12
CA ASN A 90 28.50 6.93 -1.99
C ASN A 90 27.38 7.81 -2.57
N ALA A 91 27.17 9.00 -2.02
CA ALA A 91 26.10 9.90 -2.47
C ALA A 91 26.24 10.35 -3.95
N ASP A 92 27.42 10.19 -4.53
CA ASP A 92 27.68 10.42 -5.95
C ASP A 92 27.39 9.20 -6.85
N GLY A 93 26.93 8.08 -6.28
CA GLY A 93 26.62 6.82 -6.98
C GLY A 93 27.80 5.86 -7.11
N THR A 94 28.99 6.24 -6.66
CA THR A 94 30.16 5.37 -6.75
C THR A 94 30.23 4.35 -5.62
N SER A 95 30.91 3.23 -5.86
CA SER A 95 31.27 2.22 -4.86
C SER A 95 30.06 1.64 -4.09
N PRO A 96 29.08 1.01 -4.72
CA PRO A 96 28.02 0.24 -4.02
C PRO A 96 28.64 -0.96 -3.29
N ARG A 97 28.26 -1.18 -2.03
CA ARG A 97 28.84 -2.25 -1.18
C ARG A 97 27.77 -2.81 -0.24
N GLN A 98 27.79 -4.11 -0.08
CA GLN A 98 26.92 -4.79 0.87
C GLN A 98 27.50 -4.70 2.30
N LEU A 99 26.67 -4.29 3.26
CA LEU A 99 27.04 -4.09 4.66
C LEU A 99 26.74 -5.34 5.55
N THR A 100 25.70 -6.10 5.23
CA THR A 100 25.31 -7.29 6.01
C THR A 100 25.12 -8.52 5.12
N LYS A 101 25.60 -9.69 5.60
CA LYS A 101 25.57 -10.99 4.89
C LYS A 101 25.33 -12.18 5.85
N ASP A 102 24.64 -11.95 6.97
CA ASP A 102 24.51 -12.96 8.04
C ASP A 102 23.17 -13.72 8.02
N GLY A 103 22.40 -13.60 6.94
CA GLY A 103 21.12 -14.29 6.76
C GLY A 103 19.98 -13.81 7.66
N LYS A 104 20.23 -12.77 8.45
CA LYS A 104 19.25 -12.18 9.36
C LYS A 104 18.67 -10.92 8.74
N SER A 105 17.36 -10.90 8.58
CA SER A 105 16.65 -9.73 8.06
C SER A 105 16.79 -8.52 8.99
N ILE A 106 17.14 -7.36 8.44
CA ILE A 106 17.31 -6.11 9.17
C ILE A 106 16.38 -5.05 8.58
N SER A 107 15.60 -4.38 9.42
CA SER A 107 14.70 -3.28 9.04
C SER A 107 14.96 -2.02 9.84
N CYS A 108 14.37 -0.91 9.42
CA CYS A 108 14.40 0.38 10.11
C CYS A 108 15.82 0.82 10.51
N ALA A 109 16.78 0.74 9.58
CA ALA A 109 18.17 1.12 9.87
C ALA A 109 18.36 2.64 9.84
N ARG A 110 18.94 3.21 10.90
CA ARG A 110 19.13 4.66 11.07
C ARG A 110 20.55 4.97 11.51
N TRP A 111 21.16 5.99 10.89
CA TRP A 111 22.45 6.51 11.32
C TRP A 111 22.36 7.12 12.72
N ILE A 112 23.37 6.87 13.54
CA ILE A 112 23.53 7.43 14.88
C ILE A 112 25.02 7.74 15.15
N ASP A 113 25.29 8.42 16.29
CA ASP A 113 26.66 8.80 16.70
C ASP A 113 27.40 9.58 15.58
N GLY A 114 26.70 10.46 14.86
CA GLY A 114 27.29 11.23 13.76
C GLY A 114 27.77 10.33 12.59
N GLY A 115 27.08 9.24 12.31
CA GLY A 115 27.36 8.28 11.22
C GLY A 115 28.37 7.19 11.59
N LYS A 116 28.85 7.12 12.83
CA LYS A 116 29.80 6.09 13.29
C LYS A 116 29.13 4.77 13.67
N ALA A 117 27.81 4.79 13.83
CA ALA A 117 27.02 3.62 14.17
C ALA A 117 25.66 3.67 13.49
N ILE A 118 24.93 2.56 13.53
CA ILE A 118 23.53 2.47 13.14
C ILE A 118 22.71 1.82 14.25
N ALA A 119 21.48 2.27 14.41
CA ALA A 119 20.43 1.56 15.13
C ALA A 119 19.53 0.86 14.10
N TYR A 120 19.00 -0.32 14.43
CA TYR A 120 18.18 -1.10 13.50
C TYR A 120 17.31 -2.13 14.25
N ILE A 121 16.32 -2.68 13.56
CA ILE A 121 15.51 -3.79 14.07
C ILE A 121 16.03 -5.12 13.50
N GLN A 122 16.21 -6.11 14.35
CA GLN A 122 16.50 -7.50 14.01
C GLN A 122 15.77 -8.42 14.97
N GLY A 123 14.99 -9.37 14.42
CA GLY A 123 14.22 -10.31 15.24
C GLY A 123 13.25 -9.62 16.21
N GLY A 124 12.57 -8.56 15.76
CA GLY A 124 11.61 -7.80 16.57
C GLY A 124 12.25 -7.01 17.72
N GLN A 125 13.57 -6.78 17.71
CA GLN A 125 14.24 -6.02 18.77
C GLN A 125 15.14 -4.95 18.19
N ILE A 126 15.34 -3.85 18.94
CA ILE A 126 16.24 -2.77 18.58
C ILE A 126 17.68 -3.17 18.92
N TRP A 127 18.55 -2.96 17.96
CA TRP A 127 19.99 -3.20 18.06
C TRP A 127 20.76 -1.94 17.68
N LYS A 128 21.97 -1.83 18.22
CA LYS A 128 22.98 -0.85 17.82
C LYS A 128 24.23 -1.57 17.34
N ALA A 129 24.86 -1.07 16.29
CA ALA A 129 26.17 -1.59 15.85
C ALA A 129 27.06 -0.44 15.38
N THR A 130 28.36 -0.53 15.68
CA THR A 130 29.35 0.39 15.15
C THR A 130 29.65 0.05 13.69
N THR A 131 29.75 1.04 12.83
CA THR A 131 30.17 0.89 11.45
C THR A 131 31.71 0.88 11.37
N ARG A 132 32.28 0.04 10.51
CA ARG A 132 33.73 -0.03 10.28
C ARG A 132 34.05 -0.19 8.81
N GLY A 133 35.03 0.57 8.32
CA GLY A 133 35.53 0.43 6.96
C GLY A 133 34.56 0.89 5.89
N LEU A 134 33.75 1.91 6.15
CA LEU A 134 32.74 2.42 5.21
C LEU A 134 33.35 2.97 3.91
N SER A 135 34.60 3.46 3.94
CA SER A 135 35.32 3.95 2.77
C SER A 135 36.10 2.87 2.00
N GLY A 136 36.17 1.65 2.54
CA GLY A 136 36.88 0.52 1.93
C GLY A 136 35.93 -0.50 1.30
N ASP A 137 36.50 -1.53 0.67
CA ASP A 137 35.75 -2.57 -0.06
C ASP A 137 35.00 -3.56 0.85
N ASN A 138 35.24 -3.55 2.16
CA ASN A 138 34.71 -4.51 3.11
C ASN A 138 34.06 -3.84 4.33
N PRO A 139 33.00 -3.05 4.17
CA PRO A 139 32.29 -2.42 5.27
C PRO A 139 31.66 -3.49 6.18
N LYS A 140 31.62 -3.25 7.49
CA LYS A 140 31.09 -4.20 8.47
C LYS A 140 30.35 -3.51 9.60
N LEU A 141 29.32 -4.18 10.13
CA LEU A 141 28.76 -3.90 11.43
C LEU A 141 29.52 -4.71 12.51
N VAL A 142 30.08 -3.99 13.45
CA VAL A 142 30.84 -4.59 14.59
C VAL A 142 30.26 -4.12 15.91
N LYS A 143 30.58 -4.82 17.00
CA LYS A 143 30.10 -4.48 18.35
C LYS A 143 28.58 -4.34 18.40
N ARG A 144 27.88 -5.36 17.93
CA ARG A 144 26.41 -5.40 17.95
C ARG A 144 25.91 -5.55 19.39
N THR A 145 25.06 -4.62 19.84
CA THR A 145 24.44 -4.60 21.16
C THR A 145 22.93 -4.59 21.01
N LYS A 146 22.23 -5.50 21.70
CA LYS A 146 20.77 -5.51 21.81
C LYS A 146 20.35 -4.42 22.78
N LEU A 147 19.54 -3.44 22.34
CA LEU A 147 19.08 -2.33 23.16
C LEU A 147 17.72 -2.60 23.81
N SER A 148 16.85 -3.38 23.19
CA SER A 148 15.49 -3.62 23.68
C SER A 148 15.24 -5.06 24.05
N ASP A 149 14.28 -5.27 24.96
CA ASP A 149 13.74 -6.58 25.34
C ASP A 149 12.22 -6.43 25.53
N VAL A 150 11.55 -6.19 24.39
CA VAL A 150 10.11 -5.94 24.30
C VAL A 150 9.41 -7.26 23.97
N PRO A 151 8.51 -7.79 24.82
CA PRO A 151 7.91 -9.12 24.65
C PRO A 151 7.16 -9.28 23.31
N ASN A 152 6.35 -8.29 22.93
CA ASN A 152 5.57 -8.32 21.67
C ASN A 152 6.38 -7.82 20.48
N GLY A 153 7.67 -7.56 20.67
CA GLY A 153 8.55 -7.04 19.63
C GLY A 153 8.39 -5.53 19.40
N VAL A 154 9.23 -5.04 18.50
CA VAL A 154 9.23 -3.66 18.01
C VAL A 154 9.00 -3.69 16.51
N GLY A 155 7.95 -3.00 16.04
CA GLY A 155 7.63 -2.87 14.61
C GLY A 155 8.50 -1.82 13.93
N GLU A 156 8.52 -0.62 14.45
CA GLU A 156 9.28 0.53 13.94
C GLU A 156 9.77 1.43 15.09
N PHE A 157 10.70 2.34 14.79
CA PHE A 157 11.16 3.34 15.75
C PHE A 157 11.64 4.64 15.07
N LYS A 158 11.62 5.74 15.82
CA LYS A 158 12.35 7.00 15.51
C LYS A 158 13.14 7.48 16.74
N ILE A 159 14.37 7.90 16.49
CA ILE A 159 15.26 8.44 17.54
C ILE A 159 15.08 9.97 17.59
N SER A 160 15.11 10.57 18.79
CA SER A 160 15.07 12.02 18.95
C SER A 160 16.30 12.67 18.30
N PRO A 161 16.22 13.94 17.82
CA PRO A 161 17.33 14.60 17.15
C PRO A 161 18.63 14.71 17.97
N ASP A 162 18.54 14.73 19.29
CA ASP A 162 19.66 14.74 20.22
C ASP A 162 20.18 13.35 20.61
N GLU A 163 19.59 12.29 20.05
CA GLU A 163 19.89 10.88 20.32
C GLU A 163 19.73 10.47 21.81
N THR A 164 18.97 11.21 22.62
CA THR A 164 18.74 10.86 24.03
C THR A 164 17.51 10.02 24.26
N LYS A 165 16.51 10.12 23.39
CA LYS A 165 15.24 9.40 23.45
C LYS A 165 14.97 8.61 22.17
N ILE A 166 14.08 7.64 22.29
CA ILE A 166 13.56 6.86 21.18
C ILE A 166 12.05 6.71 21.37
N MET A 167 11.29 6.88 20.31
CA MET A 167 9.92 6.37 20.24
C MET A 167 9.90 5.09 19.42
N TYR A 168 9.11 4.11 19.86
CA TYR A 168 8.99 2.82 19.18
C TYR A 168 7.57 2.30 19.24
N VAL A 169 7.18 1.53 18.22
CA VAL A 169 5.86 0.88 18.13
C VAL A 169 5.96 -0.53 18.69
N SER A 170 5.05 -0.87 19.58
CA SER A 170 4.80 -2.23 20.05
C SER A 170 3.30 -2.44 20.26
N TYR A 171 2.89 -3.67 20.51
CA TYR A 171 1.49 -4.05 20.57
C TYR A 171 1.00 -4.25 22.00
N ILE A 172 -0.23 -3.81 22.27
CA ILE A 172 -0.98 -4.08 23.49
C ILE A 172 -2.23 -4.90 23.21
N HIS A 173 -2.83 -5.51 24.22
CA HIS A 173 -4.10 -6.25 24.07
C HIS A 173 -5.25 -5.30 23.70
N SER A 174 -6.09 -5.73 22.77
CA SER A 174 -7.34 -5.03 22.37
C SER A 174 -8.55 -5.49 23.21
N ASP A 175 -9.72 -4.99 22.85
CA ASP A 175 -11.01 -5.41 23.43
C ASP A 175 -11.58 -6.70 22.80
N VAL A 176 -11.00 -7.18 21.69
CA VAL A 176 -11.37 -8.48 21.09
C VAL A 176 -10.78 -9.60 21.92
N LYS A 177 -11.64 -10.35 22.59
CA LYS A 177 -11.23 -11.37 23.55
C LYS A 177 -11.07 -12.74 22.91
N THR A 178 -10.16 -13.52 23.48
CA THR A 178 -9.98 -14.95 23.21
C THR A 178 -10.50 -15.78 24.41
N PRO A 179 -10.74 -17.09 24.27
CA PRO A 179 -11.15 -17.93 25.41
C PRO A 179 -10.16 -17.87 26.59
N LYS A 180 -8.87 -17.70 26.32
CA LYS A 180 -7.83 -17.58 27.35
C LYS A 180 -8.00 -16.31 28.20
N ASP A 181 -8.54 -15.23 27.65
CA ASP A 181 -8.77 -13.98 28.36
C ASP A 181 -9.96 -14.10 29.34
N THR A 182 -10.91 -15.01 29.05
CA THR A 182 -12.05 -15.27 29.92
C THR A 182 -11.80 -16.40 30.94
N ASP A 183 -11.09 -17.44 30.55
CA ASP A 183 -10.64 -18.53 31.41
C ASP A 183 -9.25 -19.03 30.98
N PRO A 184 -8.19 -18.73 31.77
CA PRO A 184 -6.82 -19.16 31.46
C PRO A 184 -6.64 -20.67 31.29
N LYS A 185 -7.58 -21.50 31.75
CA LYS A 185 -7.58 -22.97 31.55
C LYS A 185 -7.97 -23.39 30.15
N LEU A 186 -8.56 -22.45 29.37
CA LEU A 186 -9.01 -22.69 28.00
C LEU A 186 -7.92 -22.28 26.98
N ASP A 187 -6.66 -22.49 27.31
CA ASP A 187 -5.48 -22.13 26.50
C ASP A 187 -5.43 -22.82 25.12
N LYS A 188 -6.19 -23.92 24.95
CA LYS A 188 -6.30 -24.67 23.69
C LYS A 188 -7.56 -24.35 22.89
N ALA A 189 -8.50 -23.65 23.47
CA ALA A 189 -9.68 -23.20 22.75
C ALA A 189 -9.33 -22.05 21.81
N ARG A 190 -9.95 -22.03 20.62
CA ARG A 190 -9.73 -21.00 19.60
C ARG A 190 -11.06 -20.39 19.24
N ALA A 191 -11.25 -19.14 19.65
CA ALA A 191 -12.38 -18.31 19.29
C ALA A 191 -11.99 -16.85 19.41
N TYR A 192 -12.75 -15.98 18.75
CA TYR A 192 -12.70 -14.56 18.94
C TYR A 192 -14.07 -14.09 19.42
N VAL A 193 -14.09 -13.17 20.38
CA VAL A 193 -15.32 -12.62 20.96
C VAL A 193 -15.29 -11.12 20.80
N ALA A 194 -16.15 -10.59 19.97
CA ALA A 194 -16.31 -9.17 19.72
C ALA A 194 -17.73 -8.74 20.08
N GLU A 195 -17.87 -7.60 20.75
CA GLU A 195 -19.15 -7.00 21.14
C GLU A 195 -19.45 -5.69 20.42
N ASP A 196 -18.48 -5.18 19.64
CA ASP A 196 -18.60 -4.00 18.78
C ASP A 196 -17.85 -4.20 17.46
N LEU A 197 -17.89 -3.18 16.56
CA LEU A 197 -17.20 -3.19 15.26
C LEU A 197 -15.70 -2.95 15.40
N MET A 198 -14.99 -3.03 14.25
CA MET A 198 -13.53 -2.96 14.14
C MET A 198 -12.83 -4.09 14.88
N TYR A 199 -13.40 -5.30 14.79
CA TYR A 199 -12.80 -6.54 15.30
C TYR A 199 -11.84 -7.18 14.28
N ARG A 200 -11.77 -6.68 13.06
CA ARG A 200 -10.85 -7.09 11.98
C ARG A 200 -10.27 -5.89 11.28
N HIS A 201 -9.04 -6.02 10.86
CA HIS A 201 -8.41 -5.20 9.83
C HIS A 201 -8.11 -6.07 8.62
N TRP A 202 -7.65 -5.49 7.58
CA TRP A 202 -7.23 -6.01 6.29
C TRP A 202 -7.07 -7.53 6.17
N ASP A 203 -6.26 -8.15 7.06
CA ASP A 203 -5.82 -9.55 7.00
C ASP A 203 -5.81 -10.25 8.36
N HIS A 204 -6.23 -9.59 9.44
CA HIS A 204 -6.15 -10.14 10.78
C HIS A 204 -7.30 -9.73 11.70
N TRP A 205 -7.50 -10.51 12.77
CA TRP A 205 -8.37 -10.17 13.88
C TRP A 205 -7.64 -9.21 14.82
N VAL A 206 -8.29 -8.14 15.23
CA VAL A 206 -7.72 -7.07 16.06
C VAL A 206 -7.66 -7.53 17.52
N THR A 207 -6.83 -8.53 17.82
CA THR A 207 -6.58 -9.00 19.19
C THR A 207 -5.52 -8.18 19.91
N GLU A 208 -4.74 -7.41 19.16
CA GLU A 208 -3.70 -6.50 19.63
C GLU A 208 -3.81 -5.19 18.86
N LEU A 209 -3.41 -4.09 19.49
CA LEU A 209 -3.38 -2.75 18.90
C LEU A 209 -1.95 -2.20 18.97
N PRO A 210 -1.47 -1.51 17.92
CA PRO A 210 -0.19 -0.81 17.96
C PRO A 210 -0.28 0.41 18.88
N HIS A 211 0.69 0.55 19.76
CA HIS A 211 0.91 1.73 20.60
C HIS A 211 2.34 2.24 20.43
N THR A 212 2.50 3.54 20.60
CA THR A 212 3.81 4.19 20.54
C THR A 212 4.31 4.49 21.95
N PHE A 213 5.50 4.00 22.23
CA PHE A 213 6.19 4.16 23.52
C PHE A 213 7.41 5.07 23.38
N VAL A 214 7.69 5.87 24.40
CA VAL A 214 8.89 6.71 24.49
C VAL A 214 9.79 6.21 25.62
N ALA A 215 11.08 5.99 25.33
CA ALA A 215 12.09 5.55 26.26
C ALA A 215 13.39 6.33 26.14
N ASP A 216 14.30 6.19 27.12
CA ASP A 216 15.69 6.61 26.96
C ASP A 216 16.39 5.75 25.91
N PHE A 217 17.14 6.38 25.01
CA PHE A 217 17.89 5.66 23.98
C PHE A 217 19.17 5.05 24.53
N LYS A 218 19.03 3.95 25.25
CA LYS A 218 20.12 3.18 25.89
C LYS A 218 19.77 1.69 26.01
N GLU A 219 20.70 0.87 26.44
CA GLU A 219 20.42 -0.55 26.73
C GLU A 219 19.33 -0.71 27.79
N GLY A 220 18.52 -1.75 27.63
CA GLY A 220 17.48 -2.15 28.57
C GLY A 220 16.11 -1.53 28.31
N ILE A 221 15.82 -1.10 27.07
CA ILE A 221 14.48 -0.61 26.67
C ILE A 221 13.46 -1.76 26.87
N ARG A 222 12.43 -1.49 27.65
CA ARG A 222 11.32 -2.39 27.97
C ARG A 222 10.03 -1.59 28.18
N PRO A 223 8.83 -2.19 28.04
CA PRO A 223 7.59 -1.49 28.33
C PRO A 223 7.54 -0.87 29.74
N GLU A 224 8.09 -1.54 30.75
CA GLU A 224 8.04 -1.09 32.15
C GLU A 224 8.86 0.19 32.41
N ASN A 225 9.82 0.51 31.56
CA ASN A 225 10.63 1.74 31.65
C ASN A 225 10.42 2.69 30.48
N SER A 226 9.31 2.52 29.75
CA SER A 226 8.88 3.36 28.66
C SER A 226 7.55 4.03 29.00
N THR A 227 7.30 5.18 28.41
CA THR A 227 6.03 5.90 28.54
C THR A 227 5.19 5.63 27.30
N ASP A 228 4.03 5.03 27.44
CA ASP A 228 3.02 4.95 26.41
C ASP A 228 2.37 6.33 26.24
N ILE A 229 2.44 6.92 25.05
CA ILE A 229 1.94 8.28 24.83
C ILE A 229 0.41 8.37 24.83
N LEU A 230 -0.28 7.24 24.74
CA LEU A 230 -1.75 7.15 24.85
C LEU A 230 -2.22 6.69 26.23
N ALA A 231 -1.34 6.47 27.20
CA ALA A 231 -1.69 5.94 28.52
C ALA A 231 -2.72 6.77 29.31
N ALA A 232 -2.86 8.06 28.99
CA ALA A 232 -3.83 8.96 29.64
C ALA A 232 -5.23 8.89 29.02
N GLU A 233 -5.37 8.22 27.88
CA GLU A 233 -6.65 8.07 27.19
C GLU A 233 -7.55 7.05 27.92
N LYS A 234 -8.86 7.24 27.81
CA LYS A 234 -9.83 6.34 28.46
C LYS A 234 -10.10 5.08 27.64
N GLU A 235 -10.06 5.24 26.34
CA GLU A 235 -10.33 4.18 25.37
C GLU A 235 -9.00 3.78 24.72
N LEU A 236 -8.95 2.58 24.15
CA LEU A 236 -7.81 2.09 23.40
C LEU A 236 -7.86 2.61 21.97
N TYR A 237 -6.81 3.28 21.53
CA TYR A 237 -6.68 3.80 20.18
C TYR A 237 -5.42 3.25 19.52
N GLU A 238 -5.43 3.11 18.21
CA GLU A 238 -4.27 2.71 17.43
C GLU A 238 -3.29 3.88 17.24
N LEU A 239 -2.01 3.60 17.41
CA LEU A 239 -0.94 4.55 17.08
C LEU A 239 0.38 3.82 16.78
N PRO A 240 0.79 3.75 15.52
CA PRO A 240 0.14 4.29 14.29
C PRO A 240 -1.17 3.58 13.93
N ILE A 241 -1.92 4.15 12.97
CA ILE A 241 -3.23 3.65 12.56
C ILE A 241 -3.05 2.42 11.65
N GLU A 242 -3.66 1.30 12.02
CA GLU A 242 -3.67 0.09 11.18
C GLU A 242 -4.70 0.22 10.02
N PRO A 243 -4.52 -0.53 8.90
CA PRO A 243 -3.41 -1.44 8.59
C PRO A 243 -2.24 -0.80 7.83
N HIS A 244 -2.28 0.49 7.50
CA HIS A 244 -1.33 1.14 6.60
C HIS A 244 -0.50 2.23 7.25
N GLY A 245 -0.74 2.53 8.52
CA GLY A 245 0.02 3.49 9.28
C GLY A 245 1.44 3.00 9.62
N GLY A 246 2.27 3.94 10.07
CA GLY A 246 3.65 3.66 10.46
C GLY A 246 4.32 4.91 11.06
N MET A 247 5.64 4.88 11.17
CA MET A 247 6.40 6.00 11.75
C MET A 247 6.31 7.31 10.94
N SER A 248 5.74 7.31 9.72
CA SER A 248 5.39 8.53 8.99
C SER A 248 4.26 9.32 9.66
N GLU A 249 3.48 8.70 10.53
CA GLU A 249 2.41 9.35 11.30
C GLU A 249 2.89 10.00 12.59
N LEU A 250 4.18 9.90 12.91
CA LEU A 250 4.77 10.50 14.10
C LEU A 250 6.05 11.25 13.73
N ASP A 251 6.28 12.42 14.37
CA ASP A 251 7.52 13.16 14.17
C ASP A 251 7.99 13.88 15.43
N TRP A 252 9.32 13.88 15.67
CA TRP A 252 9.96 14.63 16.76
C TRP A 252 10.11 16.10 16.40
N SER A 253 9.80 17.00 17.32
CA SER A 253 10.26 18.40 17.19
C SER A 253 11.80 18.45 17.16
N PRO A 254 12.42 19.41 16.44
CA PRO A 254 13.88 19.50 16.33
C PRO A 254 14.62 19.62 17.67
N ASP A 255 13.96 20.15 18.71
CA ASP A 255 14.49 20.26 20.07
C ASP A 255 14.19 19.04 20.96
N GLY A 256 13.52 18.00 20.41
CA GLY A 256 13.16 16.76 21.10
C GLY A 256 12.12 16.89 22.22
N LYS A 257 11.46 18.05 22.37
CA LYS A 257 10.50 18.28 23.46
C LYS A 257 9.09 17.85 23.14
N PHE A 258 8.73 17.78 21.84
CA PHE A 258 7.39 17.47 21.39
C PHE A 258 7.41 16.31 20.40
N ILE A 259 6.31 15.56 20.36
CA ILE A 259 6.01 14.59 19.33
C ILE A 259 4.70 15.02 18.68
N ALA A 260 4.70 15.24 17.37
CA ALA A 260 3.48 15.36 16.58
C ALA A 260 3.07 13.97 16.10
N TYR A 261 1.78 13.64 16.20
CA TYR A 261 1.26 12.37 15.75
C TYR A 261 -0.16 12.47 15.20
N SER A 262 -0.49 11.59 14.24
CA SER A 262 -1.83 11.40 13.72
C SER A 262 -2.53 10.28 14.49
N CYS A 263 -3.75 10.49 14.94
CA CYS A 263 -4.52 9.45 15.63
C CYS A 263 -6.02 9.57 15.38
N LYS A 264 -6.67 8.42 15.20
CA LYS A 264 -8.12 8.29 15.10
C LYS A 264 -8.69 7.94 16.48
N LYS A 265 -8.96 8.97 17.32
CA LYS A 265 -9.51 8.76 18.67
C LYS A 265 -10.99 8.41 18.62
N LYS A 266 -11.30 7.28 18.01
CA LYS A 266 -12.61 6.68 17.87
C LYS A 266 -12.51 5.17 18.12
N THR A 267 -13.58 4.53 18.56
CA THR A 267 -13.66 3.08 18.79
C THR A 267 -14.96 2.50 18.22
N GLY A 268 -14.99 1.19 18.03
CA GLY A 268 -16.20 0.45 17.65
C GLY A 268 -16.89 1.04 16.40
N LYS A 269 -18.19 1.26 16.49
CA LYS A 269 -19.00 1.81 15.38
C LYS A 269 -18.53 3.17 14.91
N GLN A 270 -18.05 4.03 15.81
CA GLN A 270 -17.55 5.36 15.41
C GLN A 270 -16.29 5.25 14.56
N TYR A 271 -15.41 4.30 14.89
CA TYR A 271 -14.25 4.02 14.07
C TYR A 271 -14.65 3.48 12.70
N ALA A 272 -15.57 2.52 12.67
CA ALA A 272 -15.98 1.80 11.47
C ALA A 272 -16.58 2.69 10.37
N PHE A 273 -17.15 3.85 10.71
CA PHE A 273 -17.84 4.73 9.76
C PHE A 273 -17.15 6.09 9.56
N SER A 274 -15.95 6.27 10.07
CA SER A 274 -15.25 7.54 9.99
C SER A 274 -13.82 7.36 9.49
N THR A 275 -13.36 8.30 8.66
CA THR A 275 -11.94 8.44 8.29
C THR A 275 -11.25 9.56 9.08
N ASN A 276 -11.98 10.27 9.92
CA ASN A 276 -11.46 11.42 10.64
C ASN A 276 -10.34 11.04 11.61
N THR A 277 -9.16 11.57 11.35
CA THR A 277 -8.01 11.61 12.24
C THR A 277 -7.66 13.06 12.54
N GLU A 278 -6.96 13.29 13.63
CA GLU A 278 -6.48 14.63 14.01
C GLU A 278 -4.97 14.58 14.28
N ILE A 279 -4.30 15.70 14.10
CA ILE A 279 -2.90 15.85 14.51
C ILE A 279 -2.85 16.30 15.97
N TYR A 280 -2.12 15.55 16.77
CA TYR A 280 -1.87 15.80 18.18
C TYR A 280 -0.41 16.20 18.39
N ILE A 281 -0.15 17.09 19.34
CA ILE A 281 1.20 17.49 19.75
C ILE A 281 1.36 17.13 21.22
N TYR A 282 2.17 16.12 21.48
CA TYR A 282 2.47 15.58 22.79
C TYR A 282 3.72 16.22 23.36
N ASN A 283 3.64 16.77 24.59
CA ASN A 283 4.79 17.28 25.33
C ASN A 283 5.45 16.14 26.10
N VAL A 284 6.69 15.84 25.76
CA VAL A 284 7.44 14.69 26.34
C VAL A 284 7.74 14.89 27.83
N ALA A 285 7.79 16.14 28.33
CA ALA A 285 8.18 16.42 29.70
C ALA A 285 7.04 16.20 30.71
N ASP A 286 5.80 16.52 30.36
CA ASP A 286 4.65 16.48 31.27
C ASP A 286 3.47 15.66 30.78
N GLY A 287 3.55 15.10 29.55
CA GLY A 287 2.50 14.28 28.95
C GLY A 287 1.27 15.07 28.49
N SER A 288 1.32 16.39 28.53
CA SER A 288 0.22 17.23 28.00
C SER A 288 0.10 17.10 26.49
N CYS A 289 -1.13 17.16 25.97
CA CYS A 289 -1.43 17.00 24.57
C CYS A 289 -2.28 18.15 24.05
N THR A 290 -1.91 18.72 22.90
CA THR A 290 -2.67 19.74 22.17
C THR A 290 -3.12 19.16 20.84
N VAL A 291 -4.37 19.37 20.43
CA VAL A 291 -4.90 18.96 19.12
C VAL A 291 -4.88 20.12 18.14
N ILE A 292 -4.61 19.85 16.86
CA ILE A 292 -4.88 20.76 15.75
C ILE A 292 -6.31 20.47 15.27
N PRO A 293 -7.28 21.36 15.54
CA PRO A 293 -8.69 21.06 15.33
C PRO A 293 -9.08 21.30 13.87
N MET A 294 -8.88 20.31 13.00
CA MET A 294 -9.30 20.40 11.59
C MET A 294 -10.74 19.95 11.39
N GLY A 295 -11.12 18.80 11.96
CA GLY A 295 -12.44 18.20 11.83
C GLY A 295 -12.80 17.88 10.38
N GLY A 296 -12.68 16.65 9.96
CA GLY A 296 -12.92 16.28 8.56
C GLY A 296 -12.54 14.85 8.28
N GLY A 297 -11.80 14.65 7.18
CA GLY A 297 -11.28 13.35 6.79
C GLY A 297 -9.96 13.02 7.49
N TYR A 298 -9.07 12.37 6.75
CA TYR A 298 -7.74 12.07 7.25
C TYR A 298 -6.86 13.31 7.40
N ASP A 299 -6.29 13.51 8.59
CA ASP A 299 -5.15 14.36 8.86
C ASP A 299 -3.95 13.46 9.21
N THR A 300 -2.91 13.43 8.38
CA THR A 300 -1.82 12.45 8.46
C THR A 300 -0.45 13.07 8.22
N ALA A 301 0.60 12.28 8.43
CA ALA A 301 1.99 12.64 8.13
C ALA A 301 2.43 14.01 8.69
N PRO A 302 2.27 14.27 10.00
CA PRO A 302 2.77 15.49 10.61
C PRO A 302 4.28 15.58 10.50
N LEU A 303 4.79 16.77 10.18
CA LEU A 303 6.21 17.00 9.96
C LEU A 303 6.65 18.37 10.48
N TRP A 304 7.59 18.41 11.42
CA TRP A 304 8.15 19.65 11.93
C TRP A 304 9.07 20.33 10.91
N SER A 305 9.01 21.66 10.85
CA SER A 305 10.04 22.43 10.16
C SER A 305 11.39 22.31 10.88
N PRO A 306 12.54 22.35 10.17
CA PRO A 306 13.87 22.23 10.78
C PRO A 306 14.15 23.25 11.88
N ASP A 307 13.56 24.45 11.83
CA ASP A 307 13.68 25.48 12.85
C ASP A 307 12.69 25.33 14.04
N GLY A 308 11.77 24.35 13.96
CA GLY A 308 10.78 24.07 15.00
C GLY A 308 9.65 25.10 15.13
N THR A 309 9.58 26.07 14.21
CA THR A 309 8.57 27.16 14.30
C THR A 309 7.29 26.84 13.56
N LYS A 310 7.26 25.75 12.77
CA LYS A 310 6.10 25.34 11.97
C LYS A 310 5.90 23.82 12.02
N ILE A 311 4.67 23.43 11.73
CA ILE A 311 4.30 22.06 11.46
C ILE A 311 3.57 21.99 10.11
N ALA A 312 3.83 20.95 9.32
CA ALA A 312 3.10 20.61 8.12
C ALA A 312 2.41 19.27 8.29
N TRP A 313 1.31 19.01 7.58
CA TRP A 313 0.62 17.73 7.54
C TRP A 313 -0.21 17.60 6.26
N LEU A 314 -0.63 16.39 5.95
CA LEU A 314 -1.56 16.11 4.88
C LEU A 314 -2.99 16.07 5.44
N SER A 315 -3.96 16.64 4.72
CA SER A 315 -5.34 16.80 5.20
C SER A 315 -6.37 16.57 4.12
N MET A 316 -7.35 15.71 4.39
CA MET A 316 -8.58 15.55 3.61
C MET A 316 -9.73 16.29 4.29
N ALA A 317 -10.69 16.80 3.52
CA ALA A 317 -11.75 17.65 4.06
C ALA A 317 -12.99 16.87 4.54
N ARG A 318 -13.26 15.68 3.97
CA ARG A 318 -14.54 14.97 4.13
C ARG A 318 -14.38 13.68 4.92
N ASP A 319 -15.10 13.57 6.02
CA ASP A 319 -15.15 12.34 6.83
C ASP A 319 -15.84 11.20 6.07
N GLY A 320 -15.25 10.01 6.11
CA GLY A 320 -15.70 8.79 5.44
C GLY A 320 -15.24 8.65 3.98
N TYR A 321 -14.64 9.67 3.37
CA TYR A 321 -14.20 9.65 1.97
C TYR A 321 -12.69 9.51 1.82
N GLU A 322 -12.20 8.31 1.58
CA GLU A 322 -10.75 8.02 1.43
C GLU A 322 -10.10 8.59 0.18
N ALA A 323 -10.87 8.90 -0.85
CA ALA A 323 -10.37 9.45 -2.10
C ALA A 323 -10.54 10.97 -2.21
N ASP A 324 -10.76 11.64 -1.08
CA ASP A 324 -10.81 13.10 -1.05
C ASP A 324 -9.45 13.72 -1.40
N LYS A 325 -9.48 14.97 -1.83
CA LYS A 325 -8.26 15.70 -2.17
C LYS A 325 -7.34 15.81 -0.94
N ASN A 326 -6.15 15.26 -1.07
CA ASN A 326 -5.13 15.33 -0.02
C ASN A 326 -4.35 16.64 -0.15
N ARG A 327 -4.57 17.56 0.79
CA ARG A 327 -4.01 18.92 0.83
C ARG A 327 -2.76 18.94 1.69
N LEU A 328 -1.82 19.81 1.38
CA LEU A 328 -0.65 20.10 2.24
C LEU A 328 -0.92 21.32 3.09
N MET A 329 -1.14 21.08 4.38
CA MET A 329 -1.42 22.11 5.39
C MET A 329 -0.16 22.52 6.11
N THR A 330 -0.15 23.74 6.64
CA THR A 330 0.88 24.24 7.58
C THR A 330 0.26 25.08 8.67
N ALA A 331 0.92 25.12 9.81
CA ALA A 331 0.62 26.05 10.92
C ALA A 331 1.90 26.56 11.58
N ASP A 332 1.83 27.74 12.19
CA ASP A 332 2.88 28.26 13.05
C ASP A 332 2.78 27.62 14.45
N PHE A 333 3.93 27.30 15.02
CA PHE A 333 4.04 26.73 16.37
C PHE A 333 4.96 27.58 17.23
N ALA A 334 4.47 27.96 18.39
CA ALA A 334 5.25 28.67 19.40
C ALA A 334 4.71 28.36 20.81
N ASP A 335 5.60 28.03 21.76
CA ASP A 335 5.27 27.79 23.17
C ASP A 335 4.07 26.83 23.38
N GLY A 336 4.02 25.72 22.63
CA GLY A 336 2.95 24.73 22.72
C GLY A 336 1.63 25.14 22.05
N LYS A 337 1.60 26.26 21.30
CA LYS A 337 0.40 26.80 20.65
C LYS A 337 0.50 26.79 19.16
N ILE A 338 -0.62 26.42 18.53
CA ILE A 338 -0.83 26.43 17.09
C ILE A 338 -1.55 27.72 16.68
N SER A 339 -1.11 28.30 15.57
CA SER A 339 -1.76 29.48 14.95
C SER A 339 -1.53 29.49 13.44
N ASN A 340 -2.22 30.38 12.71
CA ASN A 340 -2.03 30.62 11.28
C ASN A 340 -2.10 29.32 10.41
N ILE A 341 -3.13 28.49 10.63
CA ILE A 341 -3.37 27.30 9.81
C ILE A 341 -3.65 27.72 8.35
N ARG A 342 -2.94 27.13 7.39
CA ARG A 342 -3.06 27.45 5.97
C ARG A 342 -2.99 26.21 5.10
N ASP A 343 -3.78 26.18 4.03
CA ASP A 343 -3.66 25.23 2.92
C ASP A 343 -2.69 25.80 1.89
N LEU A 344 -1.54 25.17 1.72
CA LEU A 344 -0.52 25.57 0.73
C LEU A 344 -0.85 25.06 -0.68
N THR A 345 -1.77 24.11 -0.81
CA THR A 345 -2.14 23.44 -2.07
C THR A 345 -3.59 23.70 -2.47
N ALA A 346 -4.22 24.77 -1.97
CA ALA A 346 -5.62 25.09 -2.24
C ALA A 346 -5.93 25.09 -3.75
N ASP A 347 -5.09 25.75 -4.55
CA ASP A 347 -5.22 25.86 -6.00
C ASP A 347 -4.51 24.74 -6.78
N PHE A 348 -3.91 23.76 -6.10
CA PHE A 348 -3.24 22.64 -6.74
C PHE A 348 -4.26 21.55 -7.10
N LYS A 349 -4.22 21.10 -8.35
CA LYS A 349 -5.21 20.17 -8.91
C LYS A 349 -5.12 18.75 -8.34
N TYR A 350 -3.93 18.31 -7.88
CA TYR A 350 -3.63 16.94 -7.54
C TYR A 350 -3.47 16.74 -6.03
N ASN A 351 -3.41 15.48 -5.60
CA ASN A 351 -3.13 15.10 -4.23
C ASN A 351 -1.67 15.30 -3.89
N ALA A 352 -1.37 15.97 -2.77
CA ALA A 352 -0.03 16.06 -2.22
C ALA A 352 0.29 14.81 -1.40
N ALA A 353 1.56 14.37 -1.43
CA ALA A 353 2.06 13.24 -0.64
C ALA A 353 3.53 13.46 -0.25
N GLY A 354 3.97 12.81 0.83
CA GLY A 354 5.37 12.75 1.27
C GLY A 354 6.03 14.12 1.42
N PRO A 355 5.55 15.04 2.26
CA PRO A 355 6.13 16.37 2.42
C PRO A 355 7.54 16.31 3.05
N VAL A 356 8.45 17.16 2.57
CA VAL A 356 9.83 17.30 3.07
C VAL A 356 10.23 18.77 3.10
N TRP A 357 10.51 19.31 4.27
CA TRP A 357 10.94 20.70 4.43
C TRP A 357 12.31 20.97 3.82
N THR A 358 12.48 22.15 3.24
CA THR A 358 13.82 22.71 2.98
C THR A 358 14.53 23.05 4.28
N ALA A 359 15.87 22.97 4.29
CA ALA A 359 16.68 23.22 5.50
C ALA A 359 16.48 24.62 6.10
N ASP A 360 16.09 25.61 5.30
CA ASP A 360 15.76 26.98 5.74
C ASP A 360 14.31 27.17 6.20
N SER A 361 13.51 26.10 6.26
CA SER A 361 12.10 26.09 6.69
C SER A 361 11.15 27.00 5.87
N LYS A 362 11.53 27.33 4.60
CA LYS A 362 10.74 28.29 3.79
C LYS A 362 9.88 27.63 2.73
N SER A 363 10.22 26.41 2.34
CA SER A 363 9.52 25.66 1.28
C SER A 363 9.40 24.19 1.67
N ILE A 364 8.49 23.48 0.98
CA ILE A 364 8.29 22.04 1.15
C ILE A 364 8.37 21.39 -0.21
N TYR A 365 9.20 20.35 -0.34
CA TYR A 365 9.11 19.40 -1.43
C TYR A 365 8.06 18.35 -1.12
N PHE A 366 7.34 17.89 -2.14
CA PHE A 366 6.35 16.83 -2.01
C PHE A 366 6.22 16.11 -3.36
N ASN A 367 5.66 14.92 -3.37
CA ASN A 367 5.31 14.26 -4.61
C ASN A 367 3.80 14.33 -4.89
N ALA A 368 3.43 14.19 -6.15
CA ALA A 368 2.05 14.09 -6.58
C ALA A 368 1.94 13.28 -7.88
N LEU A 369 0.89 12.47 -7.98
CA LEU A 369 0.46 11.86 -9.23
C LEU A 369 -0.24 12.91 -10.08
N ALA A 370 0.38 13.28 -11.20
CA ALA A 370 -0.11 14.32 -12.11
C ALA A 370 -0.06 13.82 -13.54
N GLU A 371 -1.20 13.80 -14.20
CA GLU A 371 -1.37 13.36 -15.60
C GLU A 371 -0.78 11.95 -15.87
N GLY A 372 -0.94 11.04 -14.90
CA GLY A 372 -0.49 9.64 -14.99
C GLY A 372 0.97 9.37 -14.63
N LEU A 373 1.70 10.35 -14.09
CA LEU A 373 3.10 10.24 -13.65
C LEU A 373 3.28 10.83 -12.26
N GLN A 374 4.03 10.16 -11.41
CA GLN A 374 4.39 10.68 -10.09
C GLN A 374 5.63 11.58 -10.20
N GLY A 375 5.46 12.87 -9.91
CA GLY A 375 6.52 13.87 -9.97
C GLY A 375 6.84 14.51 -8.63
N ILE A 376 8.02 15.11 -8.50
CA ILE A 376 8.42 15.93 -7.35
C ILE A 376 8.06 17.39 -7.63
N PHE A 377 7.44 18.02 -6.65
CA PHE A 377 7.01 19.42 -6.65
C PHE A 377 7.63 20.17 -5.46
N ARG A 378 7.70 21.48 -5.55
CA ARG A 378 8.03 22.38 -4.44
C ARG A 378 6.93 23.39 -4.26
N VAL A 379 6.47 23.59 -3.04
CA VAL A 379 5.58 24.69 -2.65
C VAL A 379 6.31 25.67 -1.75
N ASN A 380 6.14 26.97 -2.00
CA ASN A 380 6.65 28.03 -1.17
C ASN A 380 5.60 28.49 -0.15
N ALA A 381 6.02 29.28 0.84
CA ALA A 381 5.14 29.81 1.89
C ALA A 381 3.98 30.69 1.36
N ASP A 382 4.08 31.23 0.16
CA ASP A 382 3.01 32.01 -0.51
C ASP A 382 2.02 31.11 -1.28
N GLY A 383 2.20 29.79 -1.29
CA GLY A 383 1.38 28.82 -2.02
C GLY A 383 1.79 28.62 -3.50
N SER A 384 2.84 29.31 -3.97
CA SER A 384 3.34 29.10 -5.33
C SER A 384 3.97 27.70 -5.47
N ILE A 385 3.55 26.94 -6.49
CA ILE A 385 3.97 25.54 -6.72
C ILE A 385 4.78 25.44 -8.00
N THR A 386 5.90 24.72 -7.96
CA THR A 386 6.75 24.43 -9.11
C THR A 386 6.99 22.94 -9.21
N ARG A 387 6.78 22.34 -10.37
CA ARG A 387 7.20 20.96 -10.67
C ARG A 387 8.71 20.94 -10.89
N ILE A 388 9.41 20.03 -10.24
CA ILE A 388 10.86 19.86 -10.34
C ILE A 388 11.22 18.81 -11.39
N THR A 389 10.59 17.65 -11.37
CA THR A 389 10.82 16.58 -12.35
C THR A 389 10.15 16.86 -13.69
N LYS A 390 10.73 16.37 -14.79
CA LYS A 390 10.20 16.63 -16.14
C LYS A 390 8.94 15.82 -16.43
N GLU A 391 7.96 16.44 -17.07
CA GLU A 391 6.67 15.83 -17.43
C GLU A 391 6.79 14.73 -18.51
N ASN A 392 7.80 14.81 -19.36
CA ASN A 392 8.00 13.86 -20.46
C ASN A 392 9.00 12.73 -20.12
N ALA A 393 9.46 12.67 -18.87
CA ALA A 393 10.23 11.55 -18.35
C ALA A 393 9.26 10.53 -17.77
N TRP A 394 9.14 9.35 -18.39
CA TRP A 394 8.21 8.31 -17.97
C TRP A 394 8.76 7.52 -16.78
N TYR A 395 8.85 8.20 -15.64
CA TYR A 395 9.27 7.65 -14.36
C TYR A 395 8.32 8.13 -13.26
N ASP A 396 8.15 7.29 -12.25
CA ASP A 396 7.53 7.67 -10.99
C ASP A 396 8.61 7.95 -9.95
N TYR A 397 8.56 9.14 -9.36
CA TYR A 397 9.50 9.60 -8.34
C TYR A 397 8.83 9.65 -6.98
N ASP A 398 9.47 9.07 -5.96
CA ASP A 398 9.08 9.32 -4.57
C ASP A 398 9.59 10.69 -4.10
N SER A 399 9.08 11.15 -2.96
CA SER A 399 9.59 12.34 -2.31
C SER A 399 11.06 12.20 -1.94
N PRO A 400 11.84 13.30 -1.94
CA PRO A 400 13.25 13.22 -1.61
C PRO A 400 13.44 12.75 -0.17
N PHE A 401 14.33 11.78 0.04
CA PHE A 401 14.77 11.38 1.38
C PHE A 401 15.93 12.25 1.90
N ALA A 402 16.56 13.06 1.05
CA ALA A 402 17.56 14.04 1.44
C ALA A 402 17.68 15.17 0.41
N ILE A 403 18.11 16.34 0.89
CA ILE A 403 18.40 17.53 0.09
C ILE A 403 19.87 17.86 0.28
N VAL A 404 20.62 17.94 -0.80
CA VAL A 404 22.08 18.20 -0.80
C VAL A 404 22.37 19.52 -1.47
N GLN A 405 23.21 20.36 -0.83
CA GLN A 405 23.72 21.61 -1.39
C GLN A 405 25.16 21.44 -1.86
N ASN A 406 25.40 21.67 -3.14
CA ASN A 406 26.74 21.68 -3.75
C ASN A 406 27.03 23.10 -4.28
N GLY A 407 27.52 23.98 -3.40
CA GLY A 407 27.67 25.39 -3.75
C GLY A 407 26.29 26.06 -3.91
N GLU A 408 26.02 26.60 -5.10
CA GLU A 408 24.73 27.22 -5.45
C GLU A 408 23.71 26.18 -5.99
N GLU A 409 24.13 24.96 -6.25
CA GLU A 409 23.28 23.91 -6.83
C GLU A 409 22.60 23.08 -5.74
N THR A 410 21.26 23.00 -5.80
CA THR A 410 20.47 22.12 -4.96
C THR A 410 20.16 20.81 -5.70
N GLN A 411 20.44 19.69 -5.06
CA GLN A 411 20.13 18.35 -5.56
C GLN A 411 19.21 17.61 -4.56
N LEU A 412 18.23 16.89 -5.09
CA LEU A 412 17.35 16.02 -4.33
C LEU A 412 17.83 14.59 -4.48
N LEU A 413 17.98 13.86 -3.38
CA LEU A 413 18.18 12.42 -3.40
C LEU A 413 16.80 11.77 -3.17
N ALA A 414 16.34 11.00 -4.13
CA ALA A 414 15.03 10.37 -4.15
C ALA A 414 15.11 8.92 -4.61
N SER A 415 14.01 8.19 -4.58
CA SER A 415 13.86 6.95 -5.32
C SER A 415 12.98 7.16 -6.55
N TRP A 416 13.16 6.32 -7.55
CA TRP A 416 12.35 6.30 -8.76
C TRP A 416 12.16 4.87 -9.29
N CYS A 417 11.15 4.69 -10.11
CA CYS A 417 10.92 3.45 -10.86
C CYS A 417 10.24 3.75 -12.19
N SER A 418 10.12 2.73 -13.02
CA SER A 418 9.24 2.76 -14.19
C SER A 418 8.64 1.37 -14.42
N MET A 419 7.79 1.23 -15.43
CA MET A 419 7.32 -0.09 -15.88
C MET A 419 8.46 -0.98 -16.39
N ASP A 420 9.65 -0.42 -16.63
CA ASP A 420 10.85 -1.12 -17.13
C ASP A 420 11.75 -1.65 -16.02
N PHE A 421 11.75 -1.02 -14.85
CA PHE A 421 12.65 -1.39 -13.74
C PHE A 421 12.05 -1.05 -12.37
N PRO A 422 12.37 -1.87 -11.34
CA PRO A 422 11.96 -1.61 -9.97
C PRO A 422 12.71 -0.43 -9.36
N THR A 423 12.35 -0.10 -8.11
CA THR A 423 12.92 1.04 -7.38
C THR A 423 14.45 1.06 -7.37
N GLU A 424 15.00 2.19 -7.80
CA GLU A 424 16.41 2.56 -7.72
C GLU A 424 16.54 3.95 -7.09
N LEU A 425 17.73 4.31 -6.61
CA LEU A 425 18.00 5.66 -6.10
C LEU A 425 18.41 6.59 -7.24
N VAL A 426 18.00 7.84 -7.12
CA VAL A 426 18.21 8.87 -8.14
C VAL A 426 18.59 10.19 -7.48
N LYS A 427 19.42 10.95 -8.18
CA LYS A 427 19.76 12.34 -7.89
C LYS A 427 19.06 13.24 -8.90
N VAL A 428 18.32 14.24 -8.43
CA VAL A 428 17.57 15.19 -9.27
C VAL A 428 18.07 16.60 -9.04
N ALA A 429 18.56 17.26 -10.09
CA ALA A 429 18.96 18.66 -10.05
C ALA A 429 17.72 19.57 -10.02
N VAL A 430 17.60 20.43 -9.01
CA VAL A 430 16.42 21.31 -8.84
C VAL A 430 16.34 22.37 -9.94
N ALA A 431 17.47 22.80 -10.48
CA ALA A 431 17.55 23.88 -11.46
C ALA A 431 16.91 23.52 -12.82
N ASP A 432 17.03 22.27 -13.28
CA ASP A 432 16.61 21.85 -14.62
C ASP A 432 15.86 20.51 -14.66
N GLY A 433 15.65 19.87 -13.50
CA GLY A 433 14.98 18.58 -13.35
C GLY A 433 15.76 17.40 -13.94
N LYS A 434 17.07 17.55 -14.21
CA LYS A 434 17.89 16.46 -14.71
C LYS A 434 18.04 15.39 -13.64
N SER A 435 17.78 14.15 -14.01
CA SER A 435 17.89 12.99 -13.14
C SER A 435 19.09 12.14 -13.50
N GLU A 436 19.80 11.63 -12.48
CA GLU A 436 20.95 10.75 -12.62
C GLU A 436 20.82 9.59 -11.64
N GLN A 437 20.82 8.36 -12.14
CA GLN A 437 20.67 7.15 -11.34
C GLN A 437 21.88 6.94 -10.45
N ILE A 438 21.64 6.59 -9.17
CA ILE A 438 22.68 6.36 -8.15
C ILE A 438 22.93 4.86 -7.97
N THR A 439 21.89 4.03 -7.98
CA THR A 439 21.99 2.58 -7.75
C THR A 439 21.60 1.80 -9.00
N HIS A 440 22.17 0.60 -9.16
CA HIS A 440 21.93 -0.32 -10.27
C HIS A 440 21.74 -1.74 -9.72
N GLU A 441 20.86 -1.87 -8.73
CA GLU A 441 20.73 -3.10 -7.94
C GLU A 441 20.35 -4.31 -8.78
N ASN A 442 19.48 -4.10 -9.78
CA ASN A 442 18.94 -5.17 -10.61
C ASN A 442 19.49 -5.20 -12.04
N GLU A 443 20.48 -4.34 -12.38
CA GLU A 443 21.01 -4.19 -13.74
C GLU A 443 21.53 -5.50 -14.32
N HIS A 444 22.19 -6.33 -13.50
CA HIS A 444 22.74 -7.62 -13.91
C HIS A 444 21.66 -8.64 -14.38
N ILE A 445 20.41 -8.45 -13.99
CA ILE A 445 19.26 -9.23 -14.46
C ILE A 445 18.54 -8.50 -15.60
N LEU A 446 18.25 -7.21 -15.40
CA LEU A 446 17.46 -6.41 -16.34
C LEU A 446 18.14 -6.26 -17.71
N SER A 447 19.48 -6.16 -17.75
CA SER A 447 20.25 -6.09 -18.99
C SER A 447 20.19 -7.35 -19.84
N GLN A 448 19.76 -8.47 -19.29
CA GLN A 448 19.54 -9.74 -20.03
C GLN A 448 18.16 -9.81 -20.68
N LEU A 449 17.22 -8.90 -20.31
CA LEU A 449 15.85 -8.91 -20.81
C LEU A 449 15.76 -8.19 -22.16
N ALA A 450 14.93 -8.73 -23.04
CA ALA A 450 14.58 -8.07 -24.29
C ALA A 450 13.84 -6.75 -24.01
N GLU A 451 14.13 -5.75 -24.84
CA GLU A 451 13.42 -4.48 -24.80
C GLU A 451 11.96 -4.65 -25.21
N HIS A 452 11.08 -3.90 -24.58
CA HIS A 452 9.69 -3.76 -24.98
C HIS A 452 9.35 -2.30 -25.26
N LYS A 453 8.24 -2.04 -25.92
CA LYS A 453 7.76 -0.70 -26.22
C LYS A 453 6.59 -0.38 -25.30
N THR A 454 6.60 0.80 -24.67
CA THR A 454 5.43 1.40 -24.01
C THR A 454 4.96 2.61 -24.82
N GLU A 455 3.65 2.84 -24.87
CA GLU A 455 3.02 3.95 -25.58
C GLU A 455 1.95 4.60 -24.68
N ALA A 456 1.88 5.92 -24.68
CA ALA A 456 0.79 6.69 -24.08
C ALA A 456 -0.27 7.00 -25.15
N ARG A 457 -1.47 6.44 -25.02
CA ARG A 457 -2.60 6.70 -25.92
C ARG A 457 -3.67 7.52 -25.21
N MET A 458 -4.26 8.45 -25.93
CA MET A 458 -5.46 9.16 -25.49
C MET A 458 -6.68 8.51 -26.14
N VAL A 459 -7.36 7.65 -25.40
CA VAL A 459 -8.57 6.96 -25.86
C VAL A 459 -9.78 7.82 -25.58
N LYS A 460 -10.70 7.95 -26.57
CA LYS A 460 -11.95 8.67 -26.37
C LYS A 460 -12.96 7.82 -25.60
N THR A 461 -13.47 8.40 -24.53
CA THR A 461 -14.60 7.82 -23.78
C THR A 461 -15.92 7.99 -24.55
N VAL A 462 -16.97 7.31 -24.12
CA VAL A 462 -18.32 7.40 -24.77
C VAL A 462 -18.91 8.79 -24.72
N ASP A 463 -18.51 9.63 -23.78
CA ASP A 463 -18.90 11.05 -23.66
C ASP A 463 -17.86 12.02 -24.23
N GLY A 464 -16.87 11.49 -25.00
CA GLY A 464 -15.92 12.27 -25.78
C GLY A 464 -14.74 12.85 -25.02
N LYS A 465 -14.54 12.49 -23.74
CA LYS A 465 -13.37 12.90 -22.96
C LYS A 465 -12.12 12.12 -23.37
N ASP A 466 -10.95 12.67 -23.10
CA ASP A 466 -9.67 12.00 -23.31
C ASP A 466 -9.28 11.20 -22.07
N MET A 467 -8.97 9.93 -22.26
CA MET A 467 -8.54 9.00 -21.20
C MET A 467 -7.15 8.46 -21.52
N LEU A 468 -6.16 8.79 -20.70
CA LEU A 468 -4.82 8.21 -20.82
C LEU A 468 -4.89 6.69 -20.65
N THR A 469 -4.38 5.98 -21.63
CA THR A 469 -4.22 4.52 -21.62
C THR A 469 -2.77 4.18 -21.96
N TRP A 470 -2.03 3.62 -21.01
CA TRP A 470 -0.72 3.06 -21.33
C TRP A 470 -0.88 1.75 -22.10
N VAL A 471 -0.09 1.54 -23.13
CA VAL A 471 -0.09 0.30 -23.92
C VAL A 471 1.33 -0.24 -23.97
N LEU A 472 1.51 -1.45 -23.45
CA LEU A 472 2.79 -2.17 -23.50
C LEU A 472 2.72 -3.25 -24.58
N TYR A 473 3.76 -3.29 -25.40
CA TYR A 473 3.88 -4.26 -26.49
C TYR A 473 4.85 -5.38 -26.12
N PRO A 474 4.63 -6.62 -26.60
CA PRO A 474 5.57 -7.70 -26.37
C PRO A 474 6.96 -7.38 -26.96
N PRO A 475 8.03 -7.95 -26.43
CA PRO A 475 9.35 -7.83 -27.03
C PRO A 475 9.34 -8.22 -28.52
N GLN A 476 10.10 -7.48 -29.33
CA GLN A 476 10.18 -7.70 -30.78
C GLN A 476 8.81 -7.60 -31.49
N PHE A 477 7.94 -6.72 -30.99
CA PHE A 477 6.62 -6.49 -31.56
C PHE A 477 6.69 -6.19 -33.06
N ASP A 478 5.84 -6.87 -33.84
CA ASP A 478 5.71 -6.75 -35.29
C ASP A 478 4.22 -6.58 -35.64
N SER A 479 3.81 -5.39 -36.07
CA SER A 479 2.41 -5.04 -36.37
C SER A 479 1.78 -5.86 -37.52
N THR A 480 2.57 -6.67 -38.25
CA THR A 480 2.07 -7.60 -39.26
C THR A 480 1.62 -8.93 -38.69
N LYS A 481 1.91 -9.21 -37.43
CA LYS A 481 1.52 -10.42 -36.67
C LYS A 481 0.31 -10.13 -35.78
N THR A 482 -0.34 -11.18 -35.35
CA THR A 482 -1.49 -11.12 -34.46
C THR A 482 -1.08 -11.50 -33.04
N TYR A 483 -1.49 -10.69 -32.05
CA TYR A 483 -1.20 -10.89 -30.63
C TYR A 483 -2.49 -10.92 -29.82
N PRO A 484 -2.56 -11.71 -28.75
CA PRO A 484 -3.62 -11.56 -27.77
C PRO A 484 -3.42 -10.27 -26.96
N GLY A 485 -4.53 -9.68 -26.50
CA GLY A 485 -4.49 -8.47 -25.69
C GLY A 485 -5.03 -8.69 -24.28
N ILE A 486 -4.63 -7.83 -23.36
CA ILE A 486 -5.15 -7.75 -21.99
C ILE A 486 -5.56 -6.31 -21.71
N VAL A 487 -6.77 -6.10 -21.22
CA VAL A 487 -7.21 -4.84 -20.62
C VAL A 487 -7.18 -4.99 -19.10
N ILE A 488 -6.41 -4.17 -18.42
CA ILE A 488 -6.32 -4.18 -16.97
C ILE A 488 -7.42 -3.32 -16.36
N CYS A 489 -8.26 -3.95 -15.56
CA CYS A 489 -9.25 -3.28 -14.74
C CYS A 489 -8.60 -2.89 -13.40
N LEU A 490 -8.44 -1.60 -13.18
CA LEU A 490 -7.77 -1.05 -12.00
C LEU A 490 -8.61 -1.25 -10.74
N GLY A 491 -7.95 -1.71 -9.66
CA GLY A 491 -8.49 -1.73 -8.30
C GLY A 491 -8.61 -0.33 -7.68
N GLY A 492 -8.96 -0.28 -6.44
CA GLY A 492 -9.21 0.95 -5.69
C GLY A 492 -10.65 0.96 -5.16
N PRO A 493 -11.62 1.70 -5.73
CA PRO A 493 -11.77 2.18 -7.10
C PRO A 493 -10.96 3.41 -7.48
N GLN A 494 -10.58 4.23 -6.53
CA GLN A 494 -9.76 5.41 -6.79
C GLN A 494 -8.28 5.05 -6.70
N GLY A 495 -7.60 5.10 -7.83
CA GLY A 495 -6.18 4.78 -7.97
C GLY A 495 -5.65 5.30 -9.31
N THR A 496 -4.42 5.01 -9.68
CA THR A 496 -3.83 5.43 -10.95
C THR A 496 -2.92 4.33 -11.50
N LEU A 497 -3.02 4.08 -12.79
CA LEU A 497 -2.06 3.30 -13.55
C LEU A 497 -0.98 4.26 -14.06
N SER A 498 0.12 4.34 -13.33
CA SER A 498 1.27 5.18 -13.62
C SER A 498 2.44 4.36 -14.14
N GLN A 499 3.65 4.89 -14.10
CA GLN A 499 4.87 4.17 -14.42
C GLN A 499 5.37 3.28 -13.27
N SER A 500 4.56 3.03 -12.24
CA SER A 500 4.94 2.27 -11.06
C SER A 500 5.31 0.82 -11.39
N TRP A 501 6.33 0.30 -10.69
CA TRP A 501 6.71 -1.11 -10.73
C TRP A 501 5.92 -1.91 -9.69
N SER A 502 5.38 -3.06 -10.10
CA SER A 502 4.71 -4.00 -9.20
C SER A 502 5.36 -5.38 -9.25
N TYR A 503 5.56 -6.00 -8.09
CA TYR A 503 5.99 -7.41 -7.99
C TYR A 503 4.82 -8.39 -7.99
N ARG A 504 3.59 -7.90 -7.99
CA ARG A 504 2.35 -8.70 -8.06
C ARG A 504 1.71 -8.62 -9.45
N TRP A 505 1.24 -7.45 -9.85
CA TRP A 505 0.66 -7.16 -11.15
C TRP A 505 1.71 -6.46 -12.01
N ASN A 506 2.64 -7.21 -12.59
CA ASN A 506 3.73 -6.64 -13.38
C ASN A 506 3.37 -6.64 -14.86
N TYR A 507 3.23 -5.46 -15.43
CA TYR A 507 2.77 -5.29 -16.81
C TYR A 507 3.87 -5.65 -17.84
N ARG A 508 5.13 -5.41 -17.50
CA ARG A 508 6.27 -5.87 -18.30
C ARG A 508 6.32 -7.39 -18.38
N LEU A 509 6.09 -8.08 -17.28
CA LEU A 509 5.96 -9.54 -17.26
C LEU A 509 4.81 -10.02 -18.18
N MET A 510 3.64 -9.36 -18.11
CA MET A 510 2.49 -9.71 -18.95
C MET A 510 2.81 -9.53 -20.44
N SER A 511 3.45 -8.40 -20.81
CA SER A 511 3.86 -8.17 -22.20
C SER A 511 4.93 -9.17 -22.66
N ALA A 512 5.88 -9.53 -21.80
CA ALA A 512 6.91 -10.53 -22.09
C ALA A 512 6.34 -11.95 -22.34
N GLN A 513 5.12 -12.24 -21.86
CA GLN A 513 4.41 -13.47 -22.20
C GLN A 513 3.74 -13.42 -23.60
N GLY A 514 3.92 -12.34 -24.37
CA GLY A 514 3.43 -12.19 -25.73
C GLY A 514 2.07 -11.49 -25.83
N TYR A 515 1.64 -10.76 -24.81
CA TYR A 515 0.39 -10.00 -24.80
C TYR A 515 0.63 -8.51 -25.06
N VAL A 516 -0.27 -7.88 -25.80
CA VAL A 516 -0.39 -6.41 -25.79
C VAL A 516 -1.24 -6.02 -24.56
N VAL A 517 -0.70 -5.18 -23.68
CA VAL A 517 -1.33 -4.88 -22.39
C VAL A 517 -1.80 -3.43 -22.39
N ALA A 518 -3.09 -3.19 -22.23
CA ALA A 518 -3.70 -1.87 -22.12
C ALA A 518 -4.07 -1.53 -20.67
N LEU A 519 -3.68 -0.36 -20.22
CA LEU A 519 -3.81 0.15 -18.86
C LEU A 519 -4.62 1.45 -18.85
N PRO A 520 -5.95 1.39 -18.95
CA PRO A 520 -6.78 2.58 -19.03
C PRO A 520 -6.93 3.29 -17.68
N ASN A 521 -6.64 4.59 -17.65
CA ASN A 521 -6.87 5.46 -16.49
C ASN A 521 -8.32 6.01 -16.55
N ARG A 522 -9.28 5.10 -16.39
CA ARG A 522 -10.72 5.38 -16.42
C ARG A 522 -11.10 6.40 -15.35
N ARG A 523 -12.29 7.02 -15.45
CA ARG A 523 -12.79 7.89 -14.37
C ARG A 523 -12.81 7.16 -13.04
N GLY A 524 -12.52 7.89 -11.96
CA GLY A 524 -12.14 7.34 -10.65
C GLY A 524 -10.63 7.33 -10.40
N THR A 525 -9.78 7.58 -11.42
CA THR A 525 -8.33 7.71 -11.20
C THR A 525 -7.95 9.06 -10.61
N THR A 526 -6.98 9.08 -9.69
CA THR A 526 -6.65 10.26 -8.89
C THR A 526 -5.73 11.27 -9.60
N ALA A 527 -5.00 10.84 -10.64
CA ALA A 527 -3.97 11.65 -11.30
C ALA A 527 -4.52 12.74 -12.23
N PHE A 528 -5.84 12.84 -12.44
CA PHE A 528 -6.45 13.77 -13.40
C PHE A 528 -7.34 14.83 -12.74
N GLY A 529 -7.21 14.99 -11.42
CA GLY A 529 -7.93 15.94 -10.59
C GLY A 529 -9.17 15.32 -9.93
N GLN A 530 -9.68 16.03 -8.92
CA GLN A 530 -10.75 15.53 -8.05
C GLN A 530 -12.06 15.27 -8.81
N GLU A 531 -12.41 16.14 -9.79
CA GLU A 531 -13.61 15.93 -10.60
C GLU A 531 -13.60 14.59 -11.35
N TRP A 532 -12.47 14.19 -11.93
CA TRP A 532 -12.34 12.89 -12.61
C TRP A 532 -12.39 11.72 -11.62
N CYS A 533 -11.77 11.90 -10.46
CA CYS A 533 -11.77 10.91 -9.39
C CYS A 533 -13.17 10.66 -8.82
N GLU A 534 -13.93 11.69 -8.53
CA GLU A 534 -15.24 11.61 -7.88
C GLU A 534 -16.34 11.02 -8.76
N GLN A 535 -16.19 11.01 -10.08
CA GLN A 535 -17.22 10.48 -10.98
C GLN A 535 -17.54 9.01 -10.81
N ILE A 536 -16.74 8.26 -10.07
CA ILE A 536 -16.99 6.86 -9.79
C ILE A 536 -17.83 6.66 -8.52
N SER A 537 -17.74 7.55 -7.55
CA SER A 537 -18.44 7.44 -6.27
C SER A 537 -19.96 7.52 -6.48
N GLY A 538 -20.68 6.53 -5.94
CA GLY A 538 -22.13 6.36 -6.13
C GLY A 538 -22.54 5.89 -7.53
N ASP A 539 -21.60 5.50 -8.40
CA ASP A 539 -21.90 5.02 -9.75
C ASP A 539 -20.90 3.97 -10.26
N TYR A 540 -20.63 2.95 -9.47
CA TYR A 540 -19.66 1.88 -9.81
C TYR A 540 -20.03 1.12 -11.09
N SER A 541 -21.31 0.99 -11.40
CA SER A 541 -21.83 0.31 -12.60
C SER A 541 -21.98 1.22 -13.84
N GLY A 542 -21.50 2.45 -13.77
CA GLY A 542 -21.76 3.50 -14.74
C GLY A 542 -20.68 3.69 -15.81
N LEU A 543 -20.33 4.97 -16.04
CA LEU A 543 -19.43 5.38 -17.10
C LEU A 543 -18.01 4.83 -16.99
N ASN A 544 -17.54 4.54 -15.79
CA ASN A 544 -16.23 3.91 -15.56
C ASN A 544 -16.09 2.52 -16.23
N LEU A 545 -17.18 1.74 -16.30
CA LEU A 545 -17.20 0.48 -17.05
C LEU A 545 -17.21 0.72 -18.58
N GLN A 546 -17.89 1.77 -19.02
CA GLN A 546 -17.86 2.18 -20.43
C GLN A 546 -16.47 2.66 -20.86
N ASP A 547 -15.69 3.25 -19.95
CA ASP A 547 -14.29 3.62 -20.19
C ASP A 547 -13.42 2.40 -20.48
N TYR A 548 -13.57 1.30 -19.74
CA TYR A 548 -12.90 0.04 -20.03
C TYR A 548 -13.31 -0.53 -21.40
N LEU A 549 -14.60 -0.48 -21.74
CA LEU A 549 -15.08 -0.92 -23.05
C LEU A 549 -14.55 -0.01 -24.18
N SER A 550 -14.41 1.28 -23.93
CA SER A 550 -13.81 2.20 -24.90
C SER A 550 -12.35 1.84 -25.18
N ALA A 551 -11.55 1.58 -24.13
CA ALA A 551 -10.18 1.11 -24.29
C ALA A 551 -10.08 -0.25 -24.99
N ALA A 552 -10.98 -1.19 -24.66
CA ALA A 552 -11.04 -2.51 -25.29
C ALA A 552 -11.39 -2.42 -26.77
N ASN A 553 -12.36 -1.58 -27.12
CA ASN A 553 -12.77 -1.39 -28.52
C ASN A 553 -11.70 -0.67 -29.34
N GLU A 554 -11.02 0.32 -28.77
CA GLU A 554 -9.84 0.94 -29.37
C GLU A 554 -8.76 -0.09 -29.68
N LEU A 555 -8.42 -0.94 -28.69
CA LEU A 555 -7.42 -1.99 -28.89
C LEU A 555 -7.86 -3.01 -29.93
N ARG A 556 -9.14 -3.43 -29.94
CA ARG A 556 -9.69 -4.38 -30.94
C ARG A 556 -9.73 -3.82 -32.36
N SER A 557 -9.72 -2.49 -32.52
CA SER A 557 -9.67 -1.89 -33.86
C SER A 557 -8.33 -2.07 -34.56
N GLU A 558 -7.31 -2.42 -33.81
CA GLU A 558 -5.96 -2.66 -34.32
C GLU A 558 -5.85 -4.01 -35.04
N THR A 559 -5.27 -4.02 -36.22
CA THR A 559 -5.15 -5.21 -37.07
C THR A 559 -4.30 -6.30 -36.46
N TYR A 560 -3.43 -5.96 -35.53
CA TYR A 560 -2.54 -6.89 -34.82
C TYR A 560 -3.16 -7.49 -33.55
N ILE A 561 -4.39 -7.12 -33.17
CA ILE A 561 -5.07 -7.70 -32.01
C ILE A 561 -6.00 -8.83 -32.42
N GLY A 562 -5.76 -9.99 -31.82
CA GLY A 562 -6.61 -11.17 -31.90
C GLY A 562 -7.64 -11.22 -30.78
N LYS A 563 -7.55 -12.23 -29.93
CA LYS A 563 -8.43 -12.37 -28.75
C LYS A 563 -8.03 -11.41 -27.65
N LEU A 564 -9.00 -11.03 -26.80
CA LEU A 564 -8.84 -10.02 -25.77
C LEU A 564 -9.36 -10.52 -24.41
N ALA A 565 -8.55 -10.36 -23.37
CA ALA A 565 -8.92 -10.62 -21.98
C ALA A 565 -9.17 -9.33 -21.20
N ALA A 566 -10.02 -9.38 -20.18
CA ALA A 566 -10.03 -8.37 -19.11
C ALA A 566 -9.63 -9.02 -17.78
N CYS A 567 -8.70 -8.38 -17.08
CA CYS A 567 -8.14 -8.87 -15.83
C CYS A 567 -8.13 -7.77 -14.78
N GLY A 568 -8.50 -8.08 -13.54
CA GLY A 568 -8.49 -7.08 -12.48
C GLY A 568 -8.55 -7.67 -11.09
N ALA A 569 -8.14 -6.87 -10.10
CA ALA A 569 -8.18 -7.22 -8.69
C ALA A 569 -9.00 -6.22 -7.89
N SER A 570 -9.58 -6.67 -6.76
CA SER A 570 -10.32 -5.79 -5.86
C SER A 570 -11.53 -5.16 -6.59
N TYR A 571 -11.67 -3.83 -6.56
CA TYR A 571 -12.62 -3.15 -7.42
C TYR A 571 -12.43 -3.51 -8.92
N GLY A 572 -11.20 -3.77 -9.36
CA GLY A 572 -10.93 -4.28 -10.70
C GLY A 572 -11.53 -5.66 -10.95
N GLY A 573 -11.57 -6.52 -9.94
CA GLY A 573 -12.28 -7.80 -9.95
C GLY A 573 -13.80 -7.63 -10.02
N TYR A 574 -14.36 -6.66 -9.30
CA TYR A 574 -15.74 -6.20 -9.47
C TYR A 574 -16.02 -5.80 -10.93
N SER A 575 -15.15 -4.95 -11.47
CA SER A 575 -15.27 -4.50 -12.86
C SER A 575 -15.30 -5.67 -13.85
N VAL A 576 -14.46 -6.69 -13.63
CA VAL A 576 -14.44 -7.92 -14.43
C VAL A 576 -15.77 -8.65 -14.33
N TYR A 577 -16.31 -8.84 -13.12
CA TYR A 577 -17.62 -9.50 -12.95
C TYR A 577 -18.76 -8.71 -13.60
N MET A 578 -18.73 -7.38 -13.52
CA MET A 578 -19.71 -6.53 -14.22
C MET A 578 -19.56 -6.65 -15.75
N LEU A 579 -18.34 -6.53 -16.26
CA LEU A 579 -18.05 -6.66 -17.68
C LEU A 579 -18.48 -8.03 -18.23
N ALA A 580 -18.37 -9.10 -17.46
CA ALA A 580 -18.85 -10.43 -17.86
C ALA A 580 -20.34 -10.47 -18.21
N GLY A 581 -21.14 -9.55 -17.65
CA GLY A 581 -22.56 -9.43 -17.92
C GLY A 581 -22.94 -8.33 -18.94
N MET A 582 -21.96 -7.54 -19.45
CA MET A 582 -22.29 -6.38 -20.29
C MET A 582 -21.39 -6.18 -21.52
N HIS A 583 -20.32 -6.96 -21.69
CA HIS A 583 -19.33 -6.74 -22.77
C HIS A 583 -19.80 -7.18 -24.18
N GLY A 584 -20.94 -7.83 -24.30
CA GLY A 584 -21.34 -8.48 -25.56
C GLY A 584 -20.33 -9.55 -25.97
N ASN A 585 -19.53 -9.30 -26.99
CA ASN A 585 -18.46 -10.19 -27.47
C ASN A 585 -17.09 -9.51 -27.47
N THR A 586 -16.90 -8.47 -26.66
CA THR A 586 -15.63 -7.71 -26.62
C THR A 586 -14.49 -8.51 -26.04
N PHE A 587 -14.74 -9.36 -25.02
CA PHE A 587 -13.71 -10.14 -24.34
C PHE A 587 -13.89 -11.63 -24.58
N ASP A 588 -12.79 -12.36 -24.69
CA ASP A 588 -12.72 -13.80 -24.91
C ASP A 588 -12.48 -14.59 -23.62
N CYS A 589 -11.92 -13.95 -22.58
CA CYS A 589 -11.86 -14.51 -21.24
C CYS A 589 -11.68 -13.43 -20.16
N PHE A 590 -11.88 -13.84 -18.91
CA PHE A 590 -11.81 -13.00 -17.74
C PHE A 590 -10.95 -13.60 -16.63
N ILE A 591 -10.26 -12.72 -15.85
CA ILE A 591 -9.61 -13.08 -14.59
C ILE A 591 -10.00 -12.05 -13.54
N ALA A 592 -10.68 -12.49 -12.48
CA ALA A 592 -11.07 -11.69 -11.34
C ALA A 592 -10.34 -12.18 -10.07
N HIS A 593 -9.52 -11.33 -9.49
CA HIS A 593 -8.83 -11.59 -8.22
C HIS A 593 -9.47 -10.75 -7.11
N ALA A 594 -9.86 -11.38 -6.01
CA ALA A 594 -10.45 -10.72 -4.84
C ALA A 594 -11.54 -9.68 -5.22
N GLY A 595 -12.42 -10.05 -6.16
CA GLY A 595 -13.44 -9.15 -6.72
C GLY A 595 -14.75 -9.19 -5.94
N ILE A 596 -15.48 -8.07 -5.91
CA ILE A 596 -16.81 -7.98 -5.33
C ILE A 596 -17.82 -8.57 -6.31
N PHE A 597 -18.53 -9.61 -5.89
CA PHE A 597 -19.57 -10.28 -6.69
C PHE A 597 -20.98 -9.85 -6.27
N ASP A 598 -21.22 -9.74 -4.96
CA ASP A 598 -22.48 -9.24 -4.40
C ASP A 598 -22.21 -8.07 -3.45
N GLU A 599 -22.68 -6.89 -3.84
CA GLU A 599 -22.43 -5.64 -3.12
C GLU A 599 -23.09 -5.59 -1.74
N LYS A 600 -24.23 -6.30 -1.54
CA LYS A 600 -24.87 -6.35 -0.23
C LYS A 600 -24.02 -7.15 0.76
N TYR A 601 -23.53 -8.31 0.34
CA TYR A 601 -22.63 -9.11 1.16
C TYR A 601 -21.32 -8.37 1.42
N MET A 602 -20.77 -7.67 0.41
CA MET A 602 -19.60 -6.81 0.60
C MET A 602 -19.80 -5.82 1.74
N TYR A 603 -20.94 -5.09 1.76
CA TYR A 603 -21.24 -4.14 2.82
C TYR A 603 -21.35 -4.79 4.20
N TYR A 604 -21.93 -5.98 4.30
CA TYR A 604 -22.15 -6.66 5.59
C TYR A 604 -20.86 -7.26 6.17
N GLU A 605 -19.86 -7.54 5.37
CA GLU A 605 -18.73 -8.36 5.75
C GLU A 605 -17.36 -7.63 5.68
N THR A 606 -17.25 -6.52 4.93
CA THR A 606 -15.99 -5.77 4.84
C THR A 606 -15.60 -5.18 6.19
N GLU A 607 -14.30 -5.17 6.48
CA GLU A 607 -13.76 -4.42 7.62
C GLU A 607 -13.76 -2.90 7.36
N GLU A 608 -13.85 -2.47 6.09
CA GLU A 608 -13.74 -1.08 5.62
C GLU A 608 -15.13 -0.47 5.38
N MET A 609 -15.94 -0.39 6.43
CA MET A 609 -17.35 0.03 6.30
C MET A 609 -17.51 1.51 5.93
N TRP A 610 -16.61 2.41 6.37
CA TRP A 610 -16.64 3.83 6.01
C TRP A 610 -16.58 4.02 4.50
N PHE A 611 -15.71 3.27 3.82
CA PHE A 611 -15.55 3.30 2.37
C PHE A 611 -16.85 2.89 1.65
N ALA A 612 -17.36 1.69 1.95
CA ALA A 612 -18.58 1.19 1.34
C ALA A 612 -19.78 2.11 1.64
N ASN A 613 -19.88 2.64 2.85
CA ASN A 613 -20.97 3.53 3.23
C ASN A 613 -20.90 4.87 2.48
N TRP A 614 -19.72 5.45 2.31
CA TRP A 614 -19.57 6.69 1.57
C TRP A 614 -19.79 6.49 0.06
N ASP A 615 -19.02 5.59 -0.54
CA ASP A 615 -18.99 5.44 -2.00
C ASP A 615 -20.33 4.92 -2.57
N ASN A 616 -21.02 4.03 -1.87
CA ASN A 616 -22.34 3.54 -2.32
C ASN A 616 -23.43 4.60 -2.18
N GLY A 617 -23.31 5.50 -1.21
CA GLY A 617 -24.24 6.62 -1.00
C GLY A 617 -24.00 7.80 -1.92
N GLY A 618 -22.80 7.92 -2.50
CA GLY A 618 -22.41 9.06 -3.34
C GLY A 618 -22.08 10.31 -2.52
N LEU A 619 -22.01 11.44 -3.22
CA LEU A 619 -21.52 12.71 -2.75
C LEU A 619 -22.54 13.59 -2.03
N GLU A 620 -22.19 14.84 -1.81
CA GLU A 620 -22.74 15.84 -0.90
C GLU A 620 -24.22 16.17 -1.00
N GLU A 621 -24.89 16.00 -2.11
CA GLU A 621 -26.33 16.27 -2.24
C GLU A 621 -27.20 15.44 -1.27
N TYR A 622 -26.65 14.35 -0.75
CA TYR A 622 -27.21 13.50 0.29
C TYR A 622 -26.40 13.57 1.58
N SER A 623 -25.57 14.59 1.75
CA SER A 623 -24.77 14.74 2.97
C SER A 623 -25.69 14.98 4.16
N TYR A 624 -25.30 14.39 5.26
CA TYR A 624 -26.07 14.29 6.46
C TYR A 624 -25.48 15.20 7.56
N THR A 625 -26.37 15.90 8.25
CA THR A 625 -26.01 16.62 9.48
C THR A 625 -26.41 15.78 10.69
N PRO A 626 -25.52 15.53 11.66
CA PRO A 626 -25.87 14.78 12.86
C PRO A 626 -27.16 15.28 13.52
N GLY A 627 -28.11 14.37 13.75
CA GLY A 627 -29.41 14.71 14.32
C GLY A 627 -30.51 15.05 13.30
N GLN A 628 -30.20 15.16 12.02
CA GLN A 628 -31.20 15.22 10.95
C GLN A 628 -31.49 13.81 10.42
N THR A 629 -32.74 13.46 10.31
CA THR A 629 -33.18 12.44 9.37
C THR A 629 -33.12 13.06 8.00
N GLY A 630 -32.21 12.58 7.14
CA GLY A 630 -32.09 13.04 5.77
C GLY A 630 -33.38 12.77 4.96
N PRO A 631 -33.48 13.28 3.74
CA PRO A 631 -34.62 13.01 2.88
C PRO A 631 -34.73 11.51 2.66
N ALA A 632 -35.88 10.96 3.04
CA ALA A 632 -36.27 9.59 2.75
C ALA A 632 -35.30 8.48 3.22
N GLY A 633 -34.89 8.51 4.49
CA GLY A 633 -34.06 7.48 5.10
C GLY A 633 -32.57 7.61 4.73
N ASP A 634 -32.23 8.58 3.93
CA ASP A 634 -30.89 8.96 3.67
C ASP A 634 -30.33 9.73 4.88
N GLY A 635 -29.29 9.26 5.46
CA GLY A 635 -28.76 9.85 6.69
C GLY A 635 -29.47 9.39 7.96
N GLU A 636 -30.13 8.24 7.95
CA GLU A 636 -30.47 7.59 9.20
C GLU A 636 -29.24 7.47 10.08
N THR A 637 -29.34 7.99 11.30
CA THR A 637 -28.27 7.86 12.26
C THR A 637 -28.36 6.59 13.04
N PHE A 638 -27.30 5.86 13.04
CA PHE A 638 -27.05 4.84 14.05
C PHE A 638 -26.05 5.43 15.06
N GLY A 639 -26.58 5.92 16.18
CA GLY A 639 -25.73 6.55 17.18
C GLY A 639 -24.94 7.79 16.72
N GLY A 640 -25.50 8.60 15.81
CA GLY A 640 -24.82 9.78 15.24
C GLY A 640 -23.99 9.50 13.99
N ILE A 641 -24.00 8.29 13.47
CA ILE A 641 -23.17 7.82 12.34
C ILE A 641 -23.96 7.89 11.03
N ARG A 642 -23.35 8.40 9.99
CA ARG A 642 -23.92 8.45 8.65
C ARG A 642 -24.07 7.05 8.03
N GLN A 643 -25.23 6.76 7.41
CA GLN A 643 -25.51 5.48 6.78
C GLN A 643 -26.08 5.61 5.36
N GLY A 644 -25.71 6.65 4.63
CA GLY A 644 -26.27 6.94 3.30
C GLY A 644 -26.05 5.83 2.25
N GLY A 645 -24.98 5.07 2.35
CA GLY A 645 -24.64 3.98 1.43
C GLY A 645 -25.06 2.58 1.87
N SER A 646 -25.80 2.41 2.98
CA SER A 646 -26.17 1.09 3.46
C SER A 646 -27.21 0.39 2.55
N PRO A 647 -27.28 -0.97 2.57
CA PRO A 647 -28.25 -1.75 1.79
C PRO A 647 -29.72 -1.49 2.14
N TRP A 648 -30.01 -0.93 3.31
CA TRP A 648 -31.35 -0.53 3.74
C TRP A 648 -31.63 0.96 3.53
N SER A 649 -30.67 1.71 2.99
CA SER A 649 -30.85 3.13 2.66
C SER A 649 -31.90 3.31 1.56
N THR A 650 -32.65 4.39 1.63
CA THR A 650 -33.54 4.82 0.54
C THR A 650 -32.91 5.85 -0.38
N ASN A 651 -31.62 6.18 -0.16
CA ASN A 651 -30.84 7.01 -1.06
C ASN A 651 -30.88 6.41 -2.50
N PRO A 652 -31.34 7.15 -3.51
CA PRO A 652 -31.45 6.63 -4.88
C PRO A 652 -30.14 6.06 -5.45
N ARG A 653 -28.99 6.57 -5.03
CA ARG A 653 -27.67 6.07 -5.46
C ARG A 653 -27.39 4.70 -4.85
N ALA A 654 -27.59 4.54 -3.54
CA ALA A 654 -27.46 3.26 -2.86
C ALA A 654 -28.42 2.21 -3.43
N VAL A 655 -29.70 2.56 -3.63
CA VAL A 655 -30.69 1.68 -4.25
C VAL A 655 -30.24 1.22 -5.62
N ARG A 656 -29.77 2.14 -6.48
CA ARG A 656 -29.25 1.82 -7.81
C ARG A 656 -27.99 0.95 -7.74
N HIS A 657 -27.08 1.26 -6.82
CA HIS A 657 -25.84 0.51 -6.61
C HIS A 657 -26.13 -0.97 -6.34
N TYR A 658 -26.95 -1.27 -5.34
CA TYR A 658 -27.31 -2.66 -4.98
C TYR A 658 -28.15 -3.35 -6.04
N ALA A 659 -28.98 -2.62 -6.78
CA ALA A 659 -29.72 -3.18 -7.91
C ALA A 659 -28.83 -3.59 -9.08
N ASN A 660 -27.67 -2.94 -9.24
CA ASN A 660 -26.71 -3.19 -10.32
C ASN A 660 -25.51 -4.05 -9.88
N SER A 661 -25.60 -4.76 -8.77
CA SER A 661 -24.58 -5.72 -8.33
C SER A 661 -24.27 -6.76 -9.42
N PRO A 662 -23.00 -7.21 -9.59
CA PRO A 662 -22.64 -8.26 -10.55
C PRO A 662 -23.51 -9.51 -10.43
N ALA A 663 -23.84 -9.93 -9.21
CA ALA A 663 -24.69 -11.09 -8.93
C ALA A 663 -26.07 -11.03 -9.63
N ASN A 664 -26.57 -9.83 -9.89
CA ASN A 664 -27.85 -9.62 -10.58
C ASN A 664 -27.76 -9.75 -12.10
N ASN A 665 -26.55 -9.83 -12.66
CA ASN A 665 -26.29 -9.88 -14.11
C ASN A 665 -25.77 -11.23 -14.62
N VAL A 666 -25.67 -12.24 -13.76
CA VAL A 666 -25.06 -13.56 -14.07
C VAL A 666 -25.74 -14.32 -15.21
N THR A 667 -27.03 -14.09 -15.44
CA THR A 667 -27.79 -14.71 -16.54
C THR A 667 -27.28 -14.29 -17.92
N LYS A 668 -26.45 -13.25 -17.99
CA LYS A 668 -25.82 -12.77 -19.21
C LYS A 668 -24.36 -13.30 -19.38
N TRP A 669 -23.84 -14.01 -18.39
CA TRP A 669 -22.48 -14.52 -18.42
C TRP A 669 -22.38 -15.69 -19.41
N HIS A 670 -21.38 -15.67 -20.27
CA HIS A 670 -21.11 -16.71 -21.27
C HIS A 670 -19.61 -16.90 -21.56
N THR A 671 -18.78 -15.98 -21.09
CA THR A 671 -17.34 -15.94 -21.37
C THR A 671 -16.55 -16.59 -20.25
N PRO A 672 -15.53 -17.42 -20.55
CA PRO A 672 -14.72 -18.11 -19.54
C PRO A 672 -14.14 -17.16 -18.47
N ILE A 673 -14.19 -17.59 -17.20
CA ILE A 673 -13.75 -16.78 -16.08
C ILE A 673 -12.90 -17.56 -15.05
N LEU A 674 -11.76 -16.97 -14.65
CA LEU A 674 -10.93 -17.43 -13.53
C LEU A 674 -11.21 -16.55 -12.32
N CYS A 675 -11.60 -17.16 -11.21
CA CYS A 675 -11.80 -16.51 -9.91
C CYS A 675 -10.65 -16.87 -8.97
N ILE A 676 -9.97 -15.90 -8.40
CA ILE A 676 -8.85 -16.09 -7.46
C ILE A 676 -9.15 -15.33 -6.17
N HIS A 677 -8.88 -15.93 -4.98
CA HIS A 677 -9.08 -15.25 -3.70
C HIS A 677 -8.19 -15.81 -2.58
N GLY A 678 -7.85 -14.98 -1.60
CA GLY A 678 -7.21 -15.38 -0.34
C GLY A 678 -8.23 -15.51 0.79
N CYS A 679 -8.13 -16.58 1.62
CA CYS A 679 -9.10 -16.81 2.70
C CYS A 679 -8.99 -15.82 3.88
N MET A 680 -7.85 -15.15 4.01
CA MET A 680 -7.60 -14.13 5.05
C MET A 680 -7.92 -12.72 4.55
N ASP A 681 -8.64 -12.59 3.43
CA ASP A 681 -9.12 -11.30 2.91
C ASP A 681 -10.35 -10.87 3.69
N PHE A 682 -10.19 -9.86 4.56
CA PHE A 682 -11.30 -9.25 5.31
C PHE A 682 -11.76 -7.92 4.69
N ARG A 683 -11.03 -7.43 3.70
CA ARG A 683 -11.44 -6.29 2.88
C ARG A 683 -12.57 -6.67 1.92
N ILE A 684 -12.32 -7.68 1.10
CA ILE A 684 -13.32 -8.32 0.23
C ILE A 684 -13.34 -9.80 0.59
N PRO A 685 -14.32 -10.27 1.37
CA PRO A 685 -14.35 -11.63 1.86
C PRO A 685 -14.30 -12.67 0.73
N TYR A 686 -13.57 -13.75 0.95
CA TYR A 686 -13.29 -14.77 -0.08
C TYR A 686 -14.54 -15.49 -0.58
N ASP A 687 -15.65 -15.43 0.16
CA ASP A 687 -16.96 -15.93 -0.26
C ASP A 687 -17.46 -15.28 -1.56
N GLN A 688 -17.04 -14.05 -1.85
CA GLN A 688 -17.34 -13.35 -3.09
C GLN A 688 -16.80 -14.12 -4.31
N GLY A 689 -15.53 -14.55 -4.25
CA GLY A 689 -14.89 -15.34 -5.31
C GLY A 689 -15.52 -16.72 -5.46
N MET A 690 -15.86 -17.39 -4.35
CA MET A 690 -16.55 -18.68 -4.37
C MET A 690 -17.97 -18.57 -4.95
N ALA A 691 -18.71 -17.53 -4.57
CA ALA A 691 -20.05 -17.29 -5.08
C ALA A 691 -20.04 -17.02 -6.58
N ALA A 692 -19.11 -16.21 -7.07
CA ALA A 692 -18.92 -15.97 -8.50
C ALA A 692 -18.62 -17.27 -9.28
N PHE A 693 -17.69 -18.07 -8.78
CA PHE A 693 -17.33 -19.36 -9.40
C PHE A 693 -18.52 -20.34 -9.40
N ASN A 694 -19.17 -20.55 -8.25
CA ASN A 694 -20.30 -21.46 -8.15
C ASN A 694 -21.42 -21.05 -9.11
N THR A 695 -21.69 -19.76 -9.20
CA THR A 695 -22.72 -19.23 -10.10
C THR A 695 -22.33 -19.46 -11.57
N ALA A 696 -21.08 -19.15 -11.95
CA ALA A 696 -20.58 -19.43 -13.30
C ALA A 696 -20.74 -20.91 -13.68
N GLN A 697 -20.40 -21.84 -12.77
CA GLN A 697 -20.59 -23.28 -12.96
C GLN A 697 -22.07 -23.64 -13.16
N MET A 698 -22.99 -23.12 -12.34
CA MET A 698 -24.42 -23.36 -12.48
C MET A 698 -24.98 -22.81 -13.78
N MET A 699 -24.42 -21.72 -14.30
CA MET A 699 -24.81 -21.13 -15.58
C MET A 699 -24.15 -21.84 -16.79
N GLY A 700 -23.31 -22.86 -16.56
CA GLY A 700 -22.59 -23.57 -17.62
C GLY A 700 -21.44 -22.77 -18.24
N VAL A 701 -20.99 -21.72 -17.59
CA VAL A 701 -19.83 -20.91 -18.04
C VAL A 701 -18.54 -21.62 -17.67
N PRO A 702 -17.59 -21.82 -18.60
CA PRO A 702 -16.29 -22.37 -18.27
C PRO A 702 -15.59 -21.52 -17.21
N SER A 703 -15.31 -22.13 -16.07
CA SER A 703 -14.73 -21.37 -14.96
C SER A 703 -13.74 -22.19 -14.14
N LYS A 704 -12.86 -21.50 -13.44
CA LYS A 704 -11.86 -22.05 -12.53
C LYS A 704 -11.82 -21.23 -11.25
N LEU A 705 -11.63 -21.90 -10.12
CA LEU A 705 -11.45 -21.27 -8.82
C LEU A 705 -10.06 -21.60 -8.28
N VAL A 706 -9.34 -20.57 -7.81
CA VAL A 706 -8.08 -20.70 -7.06
C VAL A 706 -8.24 -20.00 -5.73
N ILE A 707 -8.09 -20.76 -4.63
CA ILE A 707 -8.18 -20.26 -3.26
C ILE A 707 -6.84 -20.46 -2.56
N PHE A 708 -6.35 -19.39 -1.94
CA PHE A 708 -5.15 -19.42 -1.09
C PHE A 708 -5.58 -19.37 0.39
N PRO A 709 -5.47 -20.49 1.14
CA PRO A 709 -5.98 -20.55 2.53
C PRO A 709 -5.27 -19.61 3.51
N ASP A 710 -4.05 -19.24 3.23
CA ASP A 710 -3.12 -18.50 4.09
C ASP A 710 -2.65 -17.17 3.49
N GLU A 711 -3.37 -16.65 2.50
CA GLU A 711 -3.15 -15.34 1.92
C GLU A 711 -4.35 -14.41 2.20
N CYS A 712 -4.07 -13.10 2.23
CA CYS A 712 -5.08 -12.06 2.39
C CYS A 712 -5.56 -11.50 1.02
N HIS A 713 -5.89 -10.22 0.99
CA HIS A 713 -6.23 -9.51 -0.24
C HIS A 713 -5.10 -9.53 -1.28
N TRP A 714 -3.87 -9.77 -0.83
CA TRP A 714 -2.67 -9.87 -1.64
C TRP A 714 -2.03 -11.25 -1.47
N VAL A 715 -1.54 -11.82 -2.56
CA VAL A 715 -0.74 -13.05 -2.55
C VAL A 715 0.72 -12.66 -2.42
N LEU A 716 1.31 -12.88 -1.24
CA LEU A 716 2.62 -12.34 -0.87
C LEU A 716 3.68 -13.41 -0.65
N GLN A 717 3.31 -14.61 -0.24
CA GLN A 717 4.28 -15.69 -0.04
C GLN A 717 4.90 -16.10 -1.39
N PRO A 718 6.22 -16.28 -1.49
CA PRO A 718 6.92 -16.46 -2.77
C PRO A 718 6.40 -17.63 -3.62
N GLN A 719 6.15 -18.79 -3.02
CA GLN A 719 5.63 -19.96 -3.75
C GLN A 719 4.18 -19.75 -4.16
N ASN A 720 3.36 -19.12 -3.33
CA ASN A 720 1.98 -18.78 -3.68
C ASN A 720 1.95 -17.76 -4.83
N ALA A 721 2.81 -16.74 -4.79
CA ALA A 721 2.94 -15.75 -5.85
C ALA A 721 3.36 -16.40 -7.18
N LEU A 722 4.32 -17.35 -7.15
CA LEU A 722 4.73 -18.08 -8.33
C LEU A 722 3.58 -18.94 -8.88
N PHE A 723 2.86 -19.65 -8.01
CA PHE A 723 1.70 -20.45 -8.40
C PHE A 723 0.59 -19.57 -8.98
N TRP A 724 0.32 -18.41 -8.38
CA TRP A 724 -0.64 -17.41 -8.87
C TRP A 724 -0.32 -17.01 -10.32
N HIS A 725 0.93 -16.66 -10.61
CA HIS A 725 1.35 -16.28 -11.98
C HIS A 725 1.17 -17.41 -12.98
N ARG A 726 1.48 -18.64 -12.60
CA ARG A 726 1.29 -19.81 -13.46
C ARG A 726 -0.18 -20.01 -13.80
N GLU A 727 -1.06 -20.00 -12.81
CA GLU A 727 -2.50 -20.14 -13.01
C GLU A 727 -3.09 -19.01 -13.86
N TYR A 728 -2.58 -17.76 -13.65
CA TYR A 728 -2.96 -16.59 -14.41
C TYR A 728 -2.60 -16.74 -15.90
N PHE A 729 -1.37 -17.08 -16.23
CA PHE A 729 -0.94 -17.22 -17.61
C PHE A 729 -1.48 -18.49 -18.28
N ASP A 730 -1.59 -19.61 -17.58
CA ASP A 730 -2.20 -20.84 -18.10
C ASP A 730 -3.66 -20.59 -18.52
N TRP A 731 -4.40 -19.79 -17.75
CA TRP A 731 -5.76 -19.41 -18.10
C TRP A 731 -5.82 -18.52 -19.34
N LEU A 732 -4.99 -17.50 -19.39
CA LEU A 732 -4.90 -16.61 -20.55
C LEU A 732 -4.47 -17.36 -21.82
N ASP A 733 -3.46 -18.20 -21.71
CA ASP A 733 -2.94 -18.98 -22.84
C ASP A 733 -4.00 -19.94 -23.40
N LYS A 734 -4.75 -20.58 -22.53
CA LYS A 734 -5.84 -21.49 -22.93
C LYS A 734 -6.94 -20.80 -23.74
N TRP A 735 -7.28 -19.56 -23.41
CA TRP A 735 -8.45 -18.91 -23.99
C TRP A 735 -8.10 -17.82 -25.02
N CYS A 736 -6.93 -17.22 -24.92
CA CYS A 736 -6.54 -16.09 -25.77
C CYS A 736 -5.43 -16.43 -26.80
N LYS A 737 -4.68 -17.51 -26.65
CA LYS A 737 -3.72 -18.02 -27.65
C LYS A 737 -4.24 -19.21 -28.44
#